data_cfae3949a0e26053eaeb8e1d8a673878
#
_entry.id   cfae3949a0e26053eaeb8e1d8a673878
#
_cell.length_a   1.000
_cell.length_b   1.000
_cell.length_c   1.000
_cell.angle_alpha   90.00
_cell.angle_beta   90.00
_cell.angle_gamma   90.00
#
_symmetry.space_group_name_H-M   'P 1'
#
loop_
_entity.id
_entity.type
_entity.pdbx_description
1 polymer ?
#
loop_
_entity_poly.entity_id
_entity_poly.type
_entity_poly.pdbx_seq_one_letter_code
_entity_poly.pdbx_strand_id
1 'polypeptide(L)'
;VSVPSREQLPITEEQQSSPTSTDIRDQDPAYEPQQPVRPPEGAPNVVVVLLDDMGFGAPSAFGGPCEMPTADRLARDGLRYSRFHVTAVCSPTRQSLLTGRNHHSVGMGVTTEMASAAPGYSGIRPRSAATIGQVLQGNGYNTAAFGKWHQTPARDVSVAGPFDRWPTGEGFDKFYGFLCAEMNHWYPVLFDNTTPVEPSRTPEEGYHLSEDQVDQAIDWVRDQRALKPENPFFTYLSFGATHAPYHVPQEYRDKYRGQFDHGWDRQREITLQCQKDLGVVPPDAELAPWAEGVPHWDELSEAEQRSAASLMELYAGFAEHTDVQIGRFVDALEEMGELDDTLFVYILGDNGASAEGGLGGTLNEHRVASGIEDSAEFINEHSESLGDATTHAHYPVGWALAMNTPYQWTKQVASHFGGTRDGMLVHWPRGIAERGGIRHQFHHVIDVLPTVLEAAGLPQPHSVDGVSQQPVEGTSMLYSFNDAQAPDQHRVQYFEMVGNRGIYHDGWMAVTRHGTPWEMVQEGQRRYFDDDRWELYDTNTDWTQAHDLSAEHPGKLRELQQLFLIEASKHQVFPLDDRMTERENPKEAGRLDLMGERRSVTFHANAKRLTEETAPNVKNRSHSVTAVFDVPEGGAEGVLVAQGGRFGGWSLYVHEGRPTYAYNYFGLEVYKVRGAELTPGRHEVRMDFEYDGGGVGKGGNATLYADARKEGEQRVSGTIPYYFAFDETFDIGVDRASPVTDDYEPVNNGYGGRLQSVRVDLSGDVDSDWQDSDARERFRTAHE
;
A
#
# COMPACT_ATOMS: atom_id res chain seq x y z
N VAL A 1 39.62 15.57 20.67
CA VAL A 1 38.91 14.56 19.89
C VAL A 1 38.18 15.30 18.80
N SER A 2 38.46 15.04 17.51
CA SER A 2 37.72 15.61 16.39
C SER A 2 36.31 14.99 16.38
N VAL A 3 35.28 15.81 16.27
CA VAL A 3 33.92 15.29 16.09
C VAL A 3 33.92 14.53 14.74
N PRO A 4 33.53 13.24 14.71
CA PRO A 4 33.52 12.47 13.48
C PRO A 4 32.57 13.11 12.47
N SER A 5 32.98 13.13 11.20
CA SER A 5 32.13 13.65 10.12
C SER A 5 30.92 12.72 9.96
N ARG A 6 29.70 13.28 10.06
CA ARG A 6 28.42 12.58 9.83
C ARG A 6 27.96 12.71 8.38
N GLU A 7 28.75 13.36 7.54
CA GLU A 7 28.48 13.51 6.11
C GLU A 7 28.86 12.25 5.30
N GLN A 8 29.59 11.31 5.95
CA GLN A 8 29.92 10.01 5.38
C GLN A 8 29.48 8.91 6.32
N LEU A 9 28.69 7.98 5.82
CA LEU A 9 28.18 6.83 6.56
C LEU A 9 28.67 5.53 5.90
N PRO A 10 29.02 4.51 6.68
CA PRO A 10 29.11 4.53 8.14
C PRO A 10 30.18 5.50 8.65
N ILE A 11 29.98 5.99 9.87
CA ILE A 11 30.97 6.82 10.56
C ILE A 11 32.24 5.98 10.78
N THR A 12 33.39 6.50 10.37
CA THR A 12 34.66 5.79 10.52
C THR A 12 35.01 5.61 11.98
N GLU A 13 35.21 4.39 12.41
CA GLU A 13 35.66 4.05 13.75
C GLU A 13 37.11 4.53 13.98
N GLU A 14 37.37 5.11 15.16
CA GLU A 14 38.73 5.44 15.54
C GLU A 14 39.52 4.14 15.80
N GLN A 15 40.57 3.92 15.03
CA GLN A 15 41.47 2.79 15.28
C GLN A 15 42.35 3.11 16.49
N GLN A 16 42.30 2.27 17.51
CA GLN A 16 43.26 2.34 18.61
C GLN A 16 44.67 1.97 18.12
N SER A 17 45.67 2.67 18.63
CA SER A 17 47.06 2.35 18.28
C SER A 17 47.42 0.94 18.76
N SER A 18 48.18 0.22 17.95
CA SER A 18 48.67 -1.10 18.33
C SER A 18 49.53 -1.01 19.60
N PRO A 19 49.37 -1.96 20.53
CA PRO A 19 50.19 -1.99 21.74
C PRO A 19 51.66 -2.21 21.43
N THR A 20 52.52 -1.66 22.24
CA THR A 20 53.99 -1.85 22.14
C THR A 20 54.46 -3.03 22.95
N SER A 21 53.63 -3.62 23.79
CA SER A 21 53.92 -4.79 24.60
C SER A 21 53.45 -6.09 23.98
N THR A 22 54.19 -7.17 24.15
CA THR A 22 53.80 -8.51 23.71
C THR A 22 52.93 -9.25 24.74
N ASP A 23 52.88 -8.77 25.96
CA ASP A 23 52.07 -9.34 27.05
C ASP A 23 51.08 -8.30 27.58
N ILE A 24 49.78 -8.64 27.62
CA ILE A 24 48.74 -7.75 28.09
C ILE A 24 48.93 -7.31 29.56
N ARG A 25 49.61 -8.13 30.35
CA ARG A 25 49.92 -7.82 31.76
C ARG A 25 50.98 -6.74 31.91
N ASP A 26 51.78 -6.50 30.92
CA ASP A 26 52.81 -5.46 30.87
C ASP A 26 52.28 -4.16 30.23
N GLN A 27 50.98 -4.13 29.88
CA GLN A 27 50.31 -2.99 29.28
C GLN A 27 49.67 -2.12 30.38
N ASP A 28 50.12 -0.88 30.52
CA ASP A 28 49.56 0.14 31.39
C ASP A 28 49.39 1.45 30.58
N PRO A 29 48.23 2.02 30.44
CA PRO A 29 46.94 1.71 31.05
C PRO A 29 46.14 0.66 30.22
N ALA A 30 45.00 0.21 30.80
CA ALA A 30 44.07 -0.64 30.10
C ALA A 30 43.53 0.04 28.82
N TYR A 31 43.20 -0.75 27.79
CA TYR A 31 42.55 -0.23 26.61
C TYR A 31 41.19 0.39 26.95
N GLU A 32 40.88 1.52 26.34
CA GLU A 32 39.54 2.08 26.44
C GLU A 32 38.54 1.24 25.63
N PRO A 33 37.35 0.97 26.16
CA PRO A 33 36.33 0.30 25.39
C PRO A 33 35.99 1.11 24.12
N GLN A 34 35.87 0.42 22.98
CA GLN A 34 35.39 1.05 21.75
C GLN A 34 33.96 1.57 21.98
N GLN A 35 33.75 2.87 21.77
CA GLN A 35 32.46 3.49 21.97
C GLN A 35 31.59 3.29 20.74
N PRO A 36 30.30 2.91 20.91
CA PRO A 36 29.37 2.86 19.79
C PRO A 36 29.09 4.27 19.25
N VAL A 37 28.73 4.35 17.97
CA VAL A 37 28.23 5.59 17.38
C VAL A 37 26.98 6.03 18.14
N ARG A 38 26.92 7.29 18.55
CA ARG A 38 25.76 7.89 19.20
C ARG A 38 25.27 9.10 18.41
N PRO A 39 23.96 9.37 18.38
CA PRO A 39 23.41 10.60 17.80
C PRO A 39 23.93 11.86 18.51
N PRO A 40 23.71 13.06 17.96
CA PRO A 40 23.95 14.31 18.67
C PRO A 40 23.21 14.36 20.01
N GLU A 41 23.79 15.06 21.01
CA GLU A 41 23.13 15.27 22.29
C GLU A 41 21.80 16.02 22.10
N GLY A 42 20.72 15.50 22.69
CA GLY A 42 19.38 16.07 22.57
C GLY A 42 18.62 15.69 21.30
N ALA A 43 19.15 14.78 20.49
CA ALA A 43 18.41 14.23 19.36
C ALA A 43 17.15 13.48 19.85
N PRO A 44 15.94 13.82 19.33
CA PRO A 44 14.68 13.22 19.79
C PRO A 44 14.50 11.79 19.32
N ASN A 45 13.64 11.02 19.98
CA ASN A 45 13.01 9.88 19.34
C ASN A 45 12.17 10.35 18.14
N VAL A 46 11.98 9.50 17.16
CA VAL A 46 11.19 9.80 15.97
C VAL A 46 10.16 8.70 15.73
N VAL A 47 8.92 9.10 15.59
CA VAL A 47 7.83 8.21 15.16
C VAL A 47 7.16 8.82 13.94
N VAL A 48 7.05 8.04 12.88
CA VAL A 48 6.26 8.39 11.70
C VAL A 48 5.16 7.36 11.56
N VAL A 49 3.92 7.80 11.71
CA VAL A 49 2.71 7.01 11.45
C VAL A 49 2.16 7.40 10.10
N LEU A 50 1.82 6.41 9.27
CA LEU A 50 1.23 6.61 7.94
C LEU A 50 0.02 5.71 7.78
N LEU A 51 -1.14 6.31 7.47
CA LEU A 51 -2.34 5.60 7.04
C LEU A 51 -2.36 5.46 5.52
N ASP A 52 -3.17 4.53 5.04
CA ASP A 52 -3.34 4.18 3.64
C ASP A 52 -4.73 4.59 3.16
N ASP A 53 -4.85 5.21 1.99
CA ASP A 53 -6.12 5.54 1.32
C ASP A 53 -7.10 6.43 2.13
N MET A 54 -6.60 7.28 3.02
CA MET A 54 -7.45 8.19 3.79
C MET A 54 -7.38 9.61 3.22
N GLY A 55 -8.51 10.16 2.78
CA GLY A 55 -8.57 11.52 2.25
C GLY A 55 -8.68 12.60 3.33
N PHE A 56 -8.38 13.85 2.98
CA PHE A 56 -8.36 15.01 3.86
C PHE A 56 -9.66 15.23 4.64
N GLY A 57 -10.81 14.91 4.05
CA GLY A 57 -12.14 15.09 4.62
C GLY A 57 -12.66 13.90 5.44
N ALA A 58 -11.87 12.84 5.65
CA ALA A 58 -12.29 11.67 6.39
C ALA A 58 -12.09 11.80 7.92
N PRO A 59 -10.91 12.21 8.44
CA PRO A 59 -10.65 12.20 9.87
C PRO A 59 -11.31 13.35 10.63
N SER A 60 -11.83 13.09 11.83
CA SER A 60 -12.44 14.11 12.71
C SER A 60 -11.48 15.27 13.04
N ALA A 61 -10.20 15.02 13.16
CA ALA A 61 -9.17 16.04 13.39
C ALA A 61 -9.11 17.11 12.27
N PHE A 62 -9.65 16.81 11.09
CA PHE A 62 -9.80 17.71 9.94
C PHE A 62 -11.26 17.93 9.54
N GLY A 63 -12.21 17.70 10.47
CA GLY A 63 -13.63 18.00 10.29
C GLY A 63 -14.45 16.90 9.61
N GLY A 64 -13.87 15.72 9.37
CA GLY A 64 -14.52 14.58 8.74
C GLY A 64 -15.40 13.76 9.68
N PRO A 65 -16.15 12.79 9.13
CA PRO A 65 -17.11 12.00 9.89
C PRO A 65 -16.50 10.79 10.61
N CYS A 66 -15.28 10.39 10.31
CA CYS A 66 -14.63 9.27 10.99
C CYS A 66 -14.07 9.74 12.33
N GLU A 67 -14.60 9.21 13.43
CA GLU A 67 -14.10 9.54 14.76
C GLU A 67 -12.68 8.96 14.94
N MET A 68 -11.72 9.82 15.19
CA MET A 68 -10.31 9.46 15.39
C MET A 68 -9.77 10.11 16.66
N PRO A 69 -10.05 9.50 17.83
CA PRO A 69 -9.75 10.12 19.14
C PRO A 69 -8.27 10.37 19.38
N THR A 70 -7.37 9.55 18.82
CA THR A 70 -5.93 9.74 18.93
C THR A 70 -5.47 10.91 18.06
N ALA A 71 -5.93 10.99 16.82
CA ALA A 71 -5.67 12.12 15.94
C ALA A 71 -6.18 13.44 16.57
N ASP A 72 -7.37 13.44 17.15
CA ASP A 72 -7.96 14.60 17.85
C ASP A 72 -7.11 15.02 19.06
N ARG A 73 -6.60 14.04 19.83
CA ARG A 73 -5.69 14.30 20.96
C ARG A 73 -4.39 14.93 20.48
N LEU A 74 -3.71 14.32 19.52
CA LEU A 74 -2.45 14.81 18.99
C LEU A 74 -2.60 16.18 18.30
N ALA A 75 -3.73 16.41 17.64
CA ALA A 75 -4.06 17.70 17.05
C ALA A 75 -4.28 18.81 18.08
N ARG A 76 -4.92 18.48 19.21
CA ARG A 76 -5.14 19.42 20.31
C ARG A 76 -3.86 19.78 21.05
N ASP A 77 -2.95 18.81 21.19
CA ASP A 77 -1.72 18.96 21.97
C ASP A 77 -0.48 19.26 21.10
N GLY A 78 -0.62 19.25 19.77
CA GLY A 78 0.42 19.49 18.77
C GLY A 78 -0.04 20.47 17.68
N LEU A 79 0.35 20.19 16.43
CA LEU A 79 0.10 21.01 15.26
C LEU A 79 -0.67 20.24 14.17
N ARG A 80 -1.60 20.93 13.48
CA ARG A 80 -2.24 20.47 12.24
C ARG A 80 -1.60 21.16 11.05
N TYR A 81 -1.21 20.40 10.03
CA TYR A 81 -0.79 20.90 8.73
C TYR A 81 -1.92 20.69 7.73
N SER A 82 -2.52 21.77 7.23
CA SER A 82 -3.70 21.75 6.34
C SER A 82 -3.36 21.85 4.86
N ARG A 83 -2.08 22.07 4.51
CA ARG A 83 -1.56 22.12 3.15
C ARG A 83 -0.36 21.18 3.00
N PHE A 84 -0.51 19.96 3.55
CA PHE A 84 0.45 18.88 3.36
C PHE A 84 0.04 18.04 2.15
N HIS A 85 0.99 17.68 1.29
CA HIS A 85 0.72 17.01 0.02
C HIS A 85 1.52 15.70 -0.09
N VAL A 86 0.94 14.77 -0.83
CA VAL A 86 1.46 13.43 -1.13
C VAL A 86 1.47 13.19 -2.64
N THR A 87 1.79 11.98 -3.12
CA THR A 87 2.00 11.72 -4.55
C THR A 87 0.82 11.10 -5.28
N ALA A 88 -0.34 10.97 -4.66
CA ALA A 88 -1.58 10.38 -5.15
C ALA A 88 -1.61 8.84 -5.27
N VAL A 89 -0.55 8.10 -4.88
CA VAL A 89 -0.52 6.62 -4.80
C VAL A 89 0.51 6.18 -3.75
N CYS A 90 0.26 5.06 -3.08
CA CYS A 90 0.97 4.57 -1.90
C CYS A 90 2.49 4.37 -2.07
N SER A 91 2.98 3.47 -2.95
CA SER A 91 4.42 3.23 -3.11
C SER A 91 5.23 4.49 -3.42
N PRO A 92 4.80 5.35 -4.37
CA PRO A 92 5.43 6.64 -4.63
C PRO A 92 5.53 7.55 -3.40
N THR A 93 4.46 7.68 -2.63
CA THR A 93 4.45 8.47 -1.38
C THR A 93 5.39 7.90 -0.33
N ARG A 94 5.35 6.58 -0.11
CA ARG A 94 6.20 5.88 0.87
C ARG A 94 7.68 6.02 0.53
N GLN A 95 8.03 5.89 -0.75
CA GLN A 95 9.41 6.06 -1.20
C GLN A 95 9.87 7.52 -1.08
N SER A 96 9.00 8.49 -1.40
CA SER A 96 9.27 9.92 -1.23
C SER A 96 9.47 10.29 0.23
N LEU A 97 8.62 9.78 1.11
CA LEU A 97 8.72 9.95 2.57
C LEU A 97 10.08 9.50 3.11
N LEU A 98 10.47 8.28 2.75
CA LEU A 98 11.68 7.68 3.30
C LEU A 98 12.97 8.25 2.70
N THR A 99 12.92 8.85 1.52
CA THR A 99 14.12 9.35 0.83
C THR A 99 14.27 10.87 0.83
N GLY A 100 13.19 11.61 1.10
CA GLY A 100 13.16 13.08 0.98
C GLY A 100 13.35 13.55 -0.47
N ARG A 101 12.99 12.72 -1.44
CA ARG A 101 13.13 12.97 -2.88
C ARG A 101 11.83 12.66 -3.60
N ASN A 102 11.60 13.36 -4.70
CA ASN A 102 10.45 13.10 -5.55
C ASN A 102 10.45 11.66 -6.07
N HIS A 103 9.29 11.08 -6.15
CA HIS A 103 9.10 9.65 -6.45
C HIS A 103 9.75 9.22 -7.79
N HIS A 104 9.66 10.01 -8.85
CA HIS A 104 10.32 9.69 -10.11
C HIS A 104 11.86 9.80 -10.03
N SER A 105 12.40 10.74 -9.22
CA SER A 105 13.86 10.86 -8.99
C SER A 105 14.43 9.58 -8.37
N VAL A 106 13.60 8.80 -7.71
CA VAL A 106 13.98 7.54 -7.05
C VAL A 106 13.38 6.30 -7.71
N GLY A 107 12.88 6.44 -8.95
CA GLY A 107 12.41 5.34 -9.77
C GLY A 107 11.03 4.79 -9.38
N MET A 108 10.27 5.47 -8.54
CA MET A 108 8.98 5.03 -8.03
C MET A 108 7.81 5.88 -8.59
N GLY A 109 7.79 6.10 -9.92
CA GLY A 109 6.73 6.86 -10.58
C GLY A 109 5.36 6.19 -10.56
N VAL A 110 5.27 4.95 -10.11
CA VAL A 110 4.06 4.14 -9.98
C VAL A 110 4.31 3.05 -8.94
N THR A 111 3.32 2.21 -8.61
CA THR A 111 3.50 1.08 -7.69
C THR A 111 4.50 0.04 -8.23
N THR A 112 5.06 -0.77 -7.34
CA THR A 112 6.12 -1.74 -7.68
C THR A 112 5.64 -2.81 -8.67
N GLU A 113 4.37 -3.19 -8.61
CA GLU A 113 3.72 -4.18 -9.48
C GLU A 113 3.57 -3.66 -10.91
N MET A 114 3.35 -2.35 -11.05
CA MET A 114 3.16 -1.67 -12.33
C MET A 114 4.44 -1.03 -12.87
N ALA A 115 5.59 -1.34 -12.29
CA ALA A 115 6.89 -0.81 -12.73
C ALA A 115 7.18 -1.13 -14.21
N SER A 116 7.96 -0.25 -14.86
CA SER A 116 8.37 -0.40 -16.26
C SER A 116 9.88 -0.23 -16.41
N ALA A 117 10.40 -0.37 -17.64
CA ALA A 117 11.83 -0.16 -17.91
C ALA A 117 12.26 1.32 -17.87
N ALA A 118 11.32 2.27 -17.84
CA ALA A 118 11.66 3.69 -17.80
C ALA A 118 12.30 4.07 -16.44
N PRO A 119 13.38 4.87 -16.43
CA PRO A 119 14.13 5.14 -15.19
C PRO A 119 13.29 5.70 -14.04
N GLY A 120 12.38 6.63 -14.31
CA GLY A 120 11.47 7.19 -13.30
C GLY A 120 10.38 6.24 -12.81
N TYR A 121 10.20 5.08 -13.46
CA TYR A 121 9.11 4.11 -13.21
C TYR A 121 9.61 2.69 -12.94
N SER A 122 10.90 2.53 -12.64
CA SER A 122 11.54 1.21 -12.55
C SER A 122 11.12 0.36 -11.34
N GLY A 123 10.45 0.96 -10.35
CA GLY A 123 10.15 0.31 -9.07
C GLY A 123 11.41 0.00 -8.25
N ILE A 124 12.57 0.55 -8.63
CA ILE A 124 13.87 0.24 -8.01
C ILE A 124 14.53 1.55 -7.54
N ARG A 125 14.54 1.78 -6.24
CA ARG A 125 15.22 2.92 -5.64
C ARG A 125 16.74 2.86 -5.94
N PRO A 126 17.36 3.94 -6.46
CA PRO A 126 18.81 3.95 -6.64
C PRO A 126 19.54 4.03 -5.28
N ARG A 127 20.70 3.39 -5.17
CA ARG A 127 21.50 3.43 -3.92
C ARG A 127 22.02 4.83 -3.58
N SER A 128 22.02 5.75 -4.54
CA SER A 128 22.33 7.16 -4.35
C SER A 128 21.21 7.95 -3.66
N ALA A 129 20.12 7.31 -3.27
CA ALA A 129 19.01 7.90 -2.52
C ALA A 129 18.79 7.11 -1.23
N ALA A 130 19.68 7.27 -0.24
CA ALA A 130 19.58 6.61 1.04
C ALA A 130 18.25 6.96 1.74
N THR A 131 17.69 5.98 2.45
CA THR A 131 16.49 6.14 3.25
C THR A 131 16.78 6.84 4.58
N ILE A 132 15.75 7.39 5.19
CA ILE A 132 15.81 7.93 6.56
C ILE A 132 16.29 6.85 7.55
N GLY A 133 15.86 5.58 7.35
CA GLY A 133 16.32 4.44 8.15
C GLY A 133 17.84 4.27 8.08
N GLN A 134 18.43 4.24 6.87
CA GLN A 134 19.88 4.11 6.68
C GLN A 134 20.65 5.30 7.31
N VAL A 135 20.13 6.52 7.18
CA VAL A 135 20.78 7.70 7.74
C VAL A 135 20.72 7.70 9.27
N LEU A 136 19.57 7.42 9.86
CA LEU A 136 19.41 7.39 11.31
C LEU A 136 20.18 6.22 11.95
N GLN A 137 20.08 5.00 11.36
CA GLN A 137 20.85 3.83 11.82
C GLN A 137 22.35 4.11 11.80
N GLY A 138 22.87 4.66 10.69
CA GLY A 138 24.29 5.03 10.55
C GLY A 138 24.75 6.10 11.56
N ASN A 139 23.81 6.84 12.17
CA ASN A 139 24.05 7.83 13.23
C ASN A 139 23.73 7.33 14.65
N GLY A 140 23.45 6.03 14.83
CA GLY A 140 23.30 5.40 16.13
C GLY A 140 21.89 5.38 16.70
N TYR A 141 20.85 5.64 15.88
CA TYR A 141 19.47 5.33 16.24
C TYR A 141 19.20 3.82 16.20
N ASN A 142 18.33 3.35 17.07
CA ASN A 142 17.67 2.06 16.90
C ASN A 142 16.49 2.25 15.93
N THR A 143 16.33 1.40 14.93
CA THR A 143 15.38 1.63 13.82
C THR A 143 14.43 0.46 13.61
N ALA A 144 13.14 0.72 13.48
CA ALA A 144 12.16 -0.32 13.20
C ALA A 144 11.06 0.13 12.24
N ALA A 145 10.56 -0.79 11.43
CA ALA A 145 9.38 -0.60 10.59
C ALA A 145 8.33 -1.67 10.92
N PHE A 146 7.07 -1.25 11.03
CA PHE A 146 5.93 -2.13 11.32
C PHE A 146 4.80 -1.90 10.33
N GLY A 147 4.26 -2.99 9.77
CA GLY A 147 3.11 -2.99 8.86
C GLY A 147 3.46 -2.96 7.38
N LYS A 148 2.77 -2.15 6.59
CA LYS A 148 2.88 -2.10 5.12
C LYS A 148 4.20 -1.47 4.68
N TRP A 149 4.96 -2.20 3.86
CA TRP A 149 6.19 -1.68 3.25
C TRP A 149 5.99 -1.17 1.83
N HIS A 150 5.55 -2.01 0.91
CA HIS A 150 5.18 -1.73 -0.48
C HIS A 150 6.23 -0.92 -1.29
N GLN A 151 7.52 -1.23 -1.11
CA GLN A 151 8.64 -0.55 -1.78
C GLN A 151 9.70 -1.53 -2.29
N THR A 152 9.60 -2.81 -1.94
CA THR A 152 10.46 -3.85 -2.50
C THR A 152 10.08 -4.08 -3.96
N PRO A 153 11.04 -4.12 -4.91
CA PRO A 153 10.71 -4.47 -6.29
C PRO A 153 9.93 -5.79 -6.34
N ALA A 154 8.82 -5.82 -7.07
CA ALA A 154 7.86 -6.94 -7.05
C ALA A 154 8.53 -8.31 -7.26
N ARG A 155 9.49 -8.43 -8.18
CA ARG A 155 10.26 -9.66 -8.44
C ARG A 155 11.14 -10.14 -7.27
N ASP A 156 11.46 -9.25 -6.32
CA ASP A 156 12.36 -9.52 -5.18
C ASP A 156 11.55 -9.88 -3.91
N VAL A 157 10.20 -9.86 -4.00
CA VAL A 157 9.29 -10.23 -2.91
C VAL A 157 9.14 -11.76 -2.88
N SER A 158 10.19 -12.44 -2.47
CA SER A 158 10.19 -13.90 -2.30
C SER A 158 11.19 -14.32 -1.24
N VAL A 159 11.05 -15.55 -0.72
CA VAL A 159 11.99 -16.16 0.24
C VAL A 159 13.41 -16.36 -0.33
N ALA A 160 13.58 -16.20 -1.64
CA ALA A 160 14.88 -16.25 -2.30
C ALA A 160 15.60 -14.90 -2.31
N GLY A 161 14.92 -13.81 -1.98
CA GLY A 161 15.45 -12.45 -2.10
C GLY A 161 15.76 -12.04 -3.55
N PRO A 162 16.70 -11.10 -3.75
CA PRO A 162 17.62 -10.52 -2.77
C PRO A 162 16.93 -9.67 -1.68
N PHE A 163 17.52 -9.62 -0.50
CA PHE A 163 16.93 -8.93 0.67
C PHE A 163 17.44 -7.50 0.86
N ASP A 164 18.27 -7.01 -0.04
CA ASP A 164 18.90 -5.69 0.06
C ASP A 164 17.92 -4.52 -0.20
N ARG A 165 16.69 -4.82 -0.67
CA ARG A 165 15.58 -3.89 -0.85
C ARG A 165 14.39 -4.17 0.07
N TRP A 166 14.55 -5.13 0.96
CA TRP A 166 13.63 -5.35 2.06
C TRP A 166 13.91 -4.35 3.19
N PRO A 167 12.99 -4.12 4.11
CA PRO A 167 13.17 -3.11 5.17
C PRO A 167 14.52 -3.24 5.92
N THR A 168 14.95 -4.46 6.22
CA THR A 168 16.24 -4.71 6.90
C THR A 168 17.45 -4.38 6.04
N GLY A 169 17.35 -4.43 4.72
CA GLY A 169 18.37 -3.94 3.79
C GLY A 169 18.31 -2.42 3.55
N GLU A 170 17.25 -1.78 4.02
CA GLU A 170 16.97 -0.36 3.85
C GLU A 170 17.16 0.46 5.14
N GLY A 171 17.89 -0.11 6.12
CA GLY A 171 18.30 0.59 7.34
C GLY A 171 17.36 0.46 8.52
N PHE A 172 16.57 -0.61 8.57
CA PHE A 172 15.76 -0.94 9.73
C PHE A 172 16.29 -2.18 10.44
N ASP A 173 16.64 -2.07 11.73
CA ASP A 173 17.12 -3.18 12.56
C ASP A 173 16.05 -4.24 12.79
N LYS A 174 14.77 -3.82 12.75
CA LYS A 174 13.59 -4.66 12.90
C LYS A 174 12.56 -4.33 11.83
N PHE A 175 11.96 -5.37 11.28
CA PHE A 175 10.75 -5.29 10.48
C PHE A 175 9.72 -6.32 10.97
N TYR A 176 8.45 -5.92 11.06
CA TYR A 176 7.33 -6.84 11.23
C TYR A 176 6.15 -6.34 10.42
N GLY A 177 5.69 -7.11 9.43
CA GLY A 177 4.60 -6.67 8.56
C GLY A 177 4.56 -7.41 7.24
N PHE A 178 4.14 -6.71 6.18
CA PHE A 178 3.94 -7.25 4.85
C PHE A 178 4.53 -6.35 3.75
N LEU A 179 4.76 -6.91 2.55
CA LEU A 179 5.53 -6.25 1.49
C LEU A 179 4.68 -5.81 0.30
N CYS A 180 3.45 -6.28 0.17
CA CYS A 180 2.54 -6.05 -0.94
C CYS A 180 1.67 -4.80 -0.76
N ALA A 181 0.81 -4.55 -1.77
CA ALA A 181 -0.02 -3.35 -1.87
C ALA A 181 -1.12 -3.28 -0.80
N GLU A 182 -1.72 -4.41 -0.48
CA GLU A 182 -2.82 -4.56 0.47
C GLU A 182 -2.65 -5.84 1.31
N MET A 183 -3.46 -6.03 2.33
CA MET A 183 -3.37 -7.19 3.19
C MET A 183 -4.70 -7.50 3.88
N ASN A 184 -5.07 -8.78 3.91
CA ASN A 184 -6.14 -9.30 4.73
C ASN A 184 -5.82 -9.05 6.22
N HIS A 185 -6.68 -8.35 6.96
CA HIS A 185 -6.42 -8.02 8.35
C HIS A 185 -6.73 -9.15 9.33
N TRP A 186 -7.51 -10.16 8.89
CA TRP A 186 -7.84 -11.33 9.69
C TRP A 186 -6.89 -12.51 9.47
N TYR A 187 -6.44 -12.71 8.22
CA TYR A 187 -5.54 -13.78 7.80
C TYR A 187 -4.35 -13.23 7.01
N PRO A 188 -3.47 -12.41 7.61
CA PRO A 188 -2.39 -11.77 6.88
C PRO A 188 -1.23 -12.69 6.54
N VAL A 189 -0.52 -12.35 5.48
CA VAL A 189 0.79 -12.92 5.09
C VAL A 189 1.89 -12.04 5.65
N LEU A 190 2.58 -12.49 6.71
CA LEU A 190 3.50 -11.69 7.49
C LEU A 190 4.96 -12.15 7.40
N PHE A 191 5.85 -11.18 7.63
CA PHE A 191 7.28 -11.39 7.78
C PHE A 191 7.79 -10.76 9.07
N ASP A 192 8.67 -11.48 9.77
CA ASP A 192 9.55 -10.95 10.81
C ASP A 192 10.95 -10.85 10.21
N ASN A 193 11.40 -9.62 9.98
CA ASN A 193 12.59 -9.31 9.17
C ASN A 193 12.46 -9.92 7.76
N THR A 194 13.17 -11.00 7.48
CA THR A 194 13.10 -11.73 6.20
C THR A 194 12.48 -13.13 6.37
N THR A 195 11.99 -13.45 7.56
CA THR A 195 11.44 -14.76 7.88
C THR A 195 9.91 -14.71 7.80
N PRO A 196 9.25 -15.55 6.99
CA PRO A 196 7.81 -15.68 7.02
C PRO A 196 7.32 -16.17 8.39
N VAL A 197 6.33 -15.51 8.94
CA VAL A 197 5.71 -15.86 10.24
C VAL A 197 4.19 -15.97 10.11
N GLU A 198 3.58 -16.77 10.97
CA GLU A 198 2.13 -16.88 11.07
C GLU A 198 1.63 -15.98 12.19
N PRO A 199 0.40 -15.46 12.11
CA PRO A 199 -0.27 -14.84 13.25
C PRO A 199 -0.26 -15.74 14.47
N SER A 200 -0.09 -15.16 15.65
CA SER A 200 -0.01 -15.91 16.92
C SER A 200 -1.37 -16.43 17.40
N ARG A 201 -2.46 -15.90 16.82
CA ARG A 201 -3.87 -16.21 17.14
C ARG A 201 -4.68 -16.27 15.86
N THR A 202 -5.83 -16.92 15.89
CA THR A 202 -6.82 -16.86 14.82
C THR A 202 -7.80 -15.69 15.04
N PRO A 203 -8.59 -15.28 14.03
CA PRO A 203 -9.63 -14.27 14.21
C PRO A 203 -10.63 -14.63 15.32
N GLU A 204 -11.00 -15.91 15.45
CA GLU A 204 -11.89 -16.41 16.52
C GLU A 204 -11.26 -16.28 17.91
N GLU A 205 -9.94 -16.26 17.99
CA GLU A 205 -9.16 -16.00 19.22
C GLU A 205 -8.88 -14.52 19.43
N GLY A 206 -9.45 -13.63 18.59
CA GLY A 206 -9.35 -12.18 18.68
C GLY A 206 -8.10 -11.62 18.00
N TYR A 207 -7.63 -12.22 16.89
CA TYR A 207 -6.55 -11.64 16.09
C TYR A 207 -7.07 -10.53 15.18
N HIS A 208 -6.32 -9.44 15.07
CA HIS A 208 -6.45 -8.42 14.02
C HIS A 208 -5.09 -7.78 13.73
N LEU A 209 -4.75 -7.58 12.45
CA LEU A 209 -3.43 -7.11 12.01
C LEU A 209 -3.03 -5.76 12.62
N SER A 210 -3.96 -4.78 12.68
CA SER A 210 -3.63 -3.45 13.23
C SER A 210 -3.31 -3.52 14.72
N GLU A 211 -3.92 -4.47 15.46
CA GLU A 211 -3.62 -4.69 16.87
C GLU A 211 -2.25 -5.35 17.06
N ASP A 212 -1.99 -6.42 16.29
CA ASP A 212 -0.74 -7.18 16.36
C ASP A 212 0.47 -6.30 16.01
N GLN A 213 0.42 -5.52 14.94
CA GLN A 213 1.54 -4.65 14.57
C GLN A 213 1.84 -3.56 15.63
N VAL A 214 0.81 -3.07 16.33
CA VAL A 214 0.98 -2.13 17.44
C VAL A 214 1.58 -2.84 18.65
N ASP A 215 1.13 -4.05 18.98
CA ASP A 215 1.73 -4.85 20.06
C ASP A 215 3.23 -5.08 19.81
N GLN A 216 3.60 -5.47 18.59
CA GLN A 216 4.99 -5.65 18.17
C GLN A 216 5.81 -4.35 18.30
N ALA A 217 5.23 -3.22 17.93
CA ALA A 217 5.90 -1.92 18.02
C ALA A 217 6.10 -1.50 19.47
N ILE A 218 5.11 -1.67 20.35
CA ILE A 218 5.19 -1.36 21.78
C ILE A 218 6.27 -2.23 22.44
N ASP A 219 6.25 -3.53 22.19
CA ASP A 219 7.21 -4.46 22.80
C ASP A 219 8.63 -4.15 22.32
N TRP A 220 8.82 -3.83 21.04
CA TRP A 220 10.12 -3.44 20.52
C TRP A 220 10.64 -2.16 21.19
N VAL A 221 9.82 -1.11 21.32
CA VAL A 221 10.24 0.13 21.97
C VAL A 221 10.61 -0.11 23.45
N ARG A 222 9.79 -0.91 24.17
CA ARG A 222 10.09 -1.29 25.56
C ARG A 222 11.45 -1.97 25.70
N ASP A 223 11.76 -2.90 24.79
CA ASP A 223 13.05 -3.59 24.75
C ASP A 223 14.20 -2.61 24.47
N GLN A 224 14.04 -1.69 23.50
CA GLN A 224 15.06 -0.68 23.23
C GLN A 224 15.31 0.20 24.46
N ARG A 225 14.27 0.67 25.14
CA ARG A 225 14.41 1.51 26.34
C ARG A 225 15.03 0.76 27.52
N ALA A 226 14.76 -0.55 27.64
CA ALA A 226 15.36 -1.39 28.69
C ALA A 226 16.84 -1.70 28.43
N LEU A 227 17.22 -1.98 27.17
CA LEU A 227 18.54 -2.49 26.81
C LEU A 227 19.53 -1.41 26.34
N LYS A 228 19.02 -0.37 25.68
CA LYS A 228 19.80 0.75 25.11
C LYS A 228 19.14 2.11 25.43
N PRO A 229 18.95 2.45 26.70
CA PRO A 229 18.17 3.63 27.12
C PRO A 229 18.74 4.96 26.60
N GLU A 230 20.01 4.99 26.23
CA GLU A 230 20.70 6.21 25.76
C GLU A 230 20.60 6.41 24.23
N ASN A 231 20.11 5.41 23.49
CA ASN A 231 19.91 5.54 22.05
C ASN A 231 18.48 5.98 21.77
N PRO A 232 18.27 7.07 21.04
CA PRO A 232 16.93 7.35 20.53
C PRO A 232 16.51 6.29 19.53
N PHE A 233 15.21 6.15 19.32
CA PHE A 233 14.65 5.22 18.35
C PHE A 233 13.97 5.95 17.21
N PHE A 234 13.90 5.28 16.05
CA PHE A 234 13.06 5.63 14.93
C PHE A 234 12.09 4.48 14.66
N THR A 235 10.81 4.77 14.75
CA THR A 235 9.73 3.82 14.42
C THR A 235 8.93 4.34 13.24
N TYR A 236 8.90 3.56 12.15
CA TYR A 236 8.00 3.75 11.02
C TYR A 236 6.82 2.80 11.19
N LEU A 237 5.67 3.33 11.62
CA LEU A 237 4.44 2.60 11.88
C LEU A 237 3.46 2.85 10.73
N SER A 238 3.44 1.95 9.78
CA SER A 238 2.75 2.10 8.51
C SER A 238 1.60 1.09 8.41
N PHE A 239 0.36 1.57 8.45
CA PHE A 239 -0.80 0.71 8.41
C PHE A 239 -1.18 0.32 6.97
N GLY A 240 -1.80 -0.88 6.82
CA GLY A 240 -2.57 -1.21 5.62
C GLY A 240 -3.95 -0.55 5.64
N ALA A 241 -4.45 -0.21 6.82
CA ALA A 241 -5.69 0.55 6.97
C ALA A 241 -5.45 2.04 6.58
N THR A 242 -6.38 2.68 5.87
CA THR A 242 -7.75 2.29 5.58
C THR A 242 -7.96 1.76 4.15
N HIS A 243 -6.91 1.23 3.50
CA HIS A 243 -7.04 0.52 2.22
C HIS A 243 -7.95 -0.70 2.36
N ALA A 244 -8.69 -1.07 1.32
CA ALA A 244 -9.42 -2.34 1.28
C ALA A 244 -8.46 -3.53 1.45
N PRO A 245 -8.93 -4.64 2.00
CA PRO A 245 -10.29 -4.93 2.49
C PRO A 245 -10.61 -4.21 3.80
N TYR A 246 -11.81 -3.66 3.91
CA TYR A 246 -12.25 -3.00 5.15
C TYR A 246 -12.60 -4.04 6.21
N HIS A 247 -11.60 -4.61 6.83
CA HIS A 247 -11.75 -5.60 7.89
C HIS A 247 -11.74 -4.94 9.26
N VAL A 248 -12.78 -5.13 10.06
CA VAL A 248 -12.89 -4.48 11.36
C VAL A 248 -13.79 -5.27 12.31
N PRO A 249 -13.52 -5.29 13.63
CA PRO A 249 -14.43 -5.87 14.61
C PRO A 249 -15.83 -5.23 14.53
N GLN A 250 -16.86 -6.07 14.63
CA GLN A 250 -18.26 -5.70 14.40
C GLN A 250 -18.73 -4.50 15.24
N GLU A 251 -18.24 -4.37 16.48
CA GLU A 251 -18.59 -3.27 17.37
C GLU A 251 -18.25 -1.88 16.80
N TYR A 252 -17.17 -1.76 16.06
CA TYR A 252 -16.78 -0.50 15.41
C TYR A 252 -17.69 -0.17 14.23
N ARG A 253 -18.03 -1.15 13.41
CA ARG A 253 -19.02 -0.97 12.33
C ARG A 253 -20.39 -0.58 12.89
N ASP A 254 -20.89 -1.33 13.87
CA ASP A 254 -22.22 -1.13 14.44
C ASP A 254 -22.38 0.23 15.12
N LYS A 255 -21.30 0.85 15.57
CA LYS A 255 -21.27 2.22 16.11
C LYS A 255 -21.76 3.25 15.08
N TYR A 256 -21.46 3.05 13.81
CA TYR A 256 -21.79 4.00 12.74
C TYR A 256 -23.11 3.72 12.05
N ARG A 257 -23.84 2.68 12.45
CA ARG A 257 -25.12 2.28 11.83
C ARG A 257 -26.11 3.44 11.73
N GLY A 258 -26.56 3.73 10.49
CA GLY A 258 -27.49 4.81 10.14
C GLY A 258 -26.90 6.21 10.15
N GLN A 259 -25.61 6.37 10.37
CA GLN A 259 -24.98 7.70 10.39
C GLN A 259 -24.75 8.29 9.00
N PHE A 260 -24.80 7.49 7.95
CA PHE A 260 -24.53 7.89 6.57
C PHE A 260 -25.77 7.86 5.64
N ASP A 261 -26.98 7.65 6.20
CA ASP A 261 -28.23 7.61 5.45
C ASP A 261 -28.56 8.93 4.74
N HIS A 262 -27.95 10.04 5.17
CA HIS A 262 -28.12 11.36 4.57
C HIS A 262 -27.31 11.57 3.27
N GLY A 263 -26.41 10.64 2.94
CA GLY A 263 -25.64 10.57 1.70
C GLY A 263 -24.47 11.53 1.58
N TRP A 264 -23.67 11.30 0.52
CA TRP A 264 -22.38 11.96 0.31
C TRP A 264 -22.47 13.45 -0.02
N ASP A 265 -23.52 13.91 -0.73
CA ASP A 265 -23.70 15.34 -1.02
C ASP A 265 -23.86 16.13 0.27
N ARG A 266 -24.73 15.64 1.15
CA ARG A 266 -24.98 16.26 2.44
C ARG A 266 -23.76 16.13 3.37
N GLN A 267 -23.06 15.01 3.32
CA GLN A 267 -21.83 14.82 4.10
C GLN A 267 -20.76 15.84 3.72
N ARG A 268 -20.57 16.13 2.42
CA ARG A 268 -19.60 17.16 1.98
C ARG A 268 -19.92 18.54 2.57
N GLU A 269 -21.20 18.92 2.61
CA GLU A 269 -21.61 20.20 3.23
C GLU A 269 -21.30 20.23 4.73
N ILE A 270 -21.61 19.15 5.44
CA ILE A 270 -21.33 19.02 6.88
C ILE A 270 -19.83 19.10 7.12
N THR A 271 -19.04 18.33 6.40
CA THR A 271 -17.59 18.29 6.54
C THR A 271 -16.96 19.66 6.26
N LEU A 272 -17.36 20.35 5.17
CA LEU A 272 -16.84 21.69 4.88
C LEU A 272 -17.14 22.68 6.00
N GLN A 273 -18.35 22.62 6.58
CA GLN A 273 -18.70 23.50 7.70
C GLN A 273 -17.83 23.22 8.93
N CYS A 274 -17.64 21.94 9.27
CA CYS A 274 -16.74 21.54 10.37
C CYS A 274 -15.30 21.99 10.13
N GLN A 275 -14.82 21.87 8.89
CA GLN A 275 -13.47 22.32 8.50
C GLN A 275 -13.28 23.83 8.68
N LYS A 276 -14.29 24.62 8.33
CA LYS A 276 -14.31 26.08 8.55
C LYS A 276 -14.32 26.42 10.04
N ASP A 277 -15.13 25.73 10.82
CA ASP A 277 -15.24 25.95 12.27
C ASP A 277 -13.94 25.57 13.01
N LEU A 278 -13.23 24.54 12.54
CA LEU A 278 -11.90 24.16 13.00
C LEU A 278 -10.80 25.11 12.51
N GLY A 279 -11.04 25.86 11.45
CA GLY A 279 -10.04 26.74 10.83
C GLY A 279 -9.00 26.02 9.97
N VAL A 280 -9.22 24.72 9.63
CA VAL A 280 -8.31 23.96 8.74
C VAL A 280 -8.48 24.32 7.28
N VAL A 281 -9.57 24.98 6.94
CA VAL A 281 -9.79 25.66 5.66
C VAL A 281 -10.27 27.10 5.93
N PRO A 282 -10.03 28.05 5.00
CA PRO A 282 -10.54 29.41 5.13
C PRO A 282 -12.06 29.47 5.25
N PRO A 283 -12.61 30.48 5.95
CA PRO A 283 -14.06 30.60 6.14
C PRO A 283 -14.84 30.86 4.84
N ASP A 284 -14.20 31.37 3.81
CA ASP A 284 -14.72 31.62 2.48
C ASP A 284 -14.45 30.48 1.48
N ALA A 285 -13.81 29.38 1.91
CA ALA A 285 -13.59 28.23 1.04
C ALA A 285 -14.93 27.67 0.51
N GLU A 286 -14.95 27.29 -0.75
CA GLU A 286 -16.11 26.69 -1.42
C GLU A 286 -15.85 25.20 -1.67
N LEU A 287 -16.92 24.40 -1.81
CA LEU A 287 -16.78 23.03 -2.28
C LEU A 287 -16.27 23.05 -3.72
N ALA A 288 -15.27 22.26 -4.01
CA ALA A 288 -14.87 22.00 -5.40
C ALA A 288 -16.03 21.33 -6.17
N PRO A 289 -16.11 21.49 -7.51
CA PRO A 289 -17.13 20.88 -8.34
C PRO A 289 -17.28 19.37 -8.10
N TRP A 290 -18.49 18.85 -8.28
CA TRP A 290 -18.75 17.43 -8.27
C TRP A 290 -18.16 16.76 -9.52
N ALA A 291 -17.69 15.53 -9.39
CA ALA A 291 -17.06 14.81 -10.50
C ALA A 291 -18.13 14.40 -11.54
N GLU A 292 -17.85 14.73 -12.81
CA GLU A 292 -18.70 14.30 -13.92
C GLU A 292 -18.75 12.76 -14.01
N GLY A 293 -19.95 12.21 -14.26
CA GLY A 293 -20.18 10.77 -14.38
C GLY A 293 -20.37 10.03 -13.03
N VAL A 294 -20.28 10.72 -11.89
CA VAL A 294 -20.61 10.16 -10.59
C VAL A 294 -22.03 10.62 -10.19
N PRO A 295 -22.97 9.72 -9.85
CA PRO A 295 -24.34 10.10 -9.52
C PRO A 295 -24.37 10.91 -8.21
N HIS A 296 -25.34 11.84 -8.13
CA HIS A 296 -25.73 12.45 -6.86
C HIS A 296 -26.54 11.47 -6.02
N TRP A 297 -26.50 11.63 -4.69
CA TRP A 297 -27.19 10.72 -3.78
C TRP A 297 -28.67 10.52 -4.07
N ASP A 298 -29.37 11.60 -4.42
CA ASP A 298 -30.81 11.57 -4.72
C ASP A 298 -31.13 10.90 -6.07
N GLU A 299 -30.15 10.60 -6.90
CA GLU A 299 -30.31 9.88 -8.17
C GLU A 299 -30.26 8.35 -7.97
N LEU A 300 -29.78 7.89 -6.79
CA LEU A 300 -29.69 6.48 -6.45
C LEU A 300 -31.05 5.90 -6.03
N SER A 301 -31.26 4.63 -6.34
CA SER A 301 -32.36 3.85 -5.78
C SER A 301 -32.18 3.63 -4.26
N GLU A 302 -33.28 3.30 -3.56
CA GLU A 302 -33.21 2.97 -2.13
C GLU A 302 -32.28 1.79 -1.81
N ALA A 303 -32.10 0.85 -2.73
CA ALA A 303 -31.19 -0.28 -2.56
C ALA A 303 -29.74 0.18 -2.64
N GLU A 304 -29.40 1.03 -3.62
CA GLU A 304 -28.07 1.61 -3.81
C GLU A 304 -27.70 2.54 -2.64
N GLN A 305 -28.64 3.37 -2.16
CA GLN A 305 -28.40 4.21 -0.98
C GLN A 305 -28.07 3.37 0.26
N ARG A 306 -28.81 2.28 0.51
CA ARG A 306 -28.55 1.40 1.65
C ARG A 306 -27.19 0.71 1.54
N SER A 307 -26.86 0.13 0.39
CA SER A 307 -25.56 -0.53 0.19
C SER A 307 -24.40 0.45 0.35
N ALA A 308 -24.50 1.63 -0.25
CA ALA A 308 -23.50 2.68 -0.15
C ALA A 308 -23.31 3.18 1.29
N ALA A 309 -24.41 3.41 2.03
CA ALA A 309 -24.35 3.80 3.44
C ALA A 309 -23.66 2.74 4.30
N SER A 310 -24.02 1.46 4.13
CA SER A 310 -23.42 0.36 4.90
C SER A 310 -21.92 0.20 4.65
N LEU A 311 -21.45 0.40 3.42
CA LEU A 311 -20.03 0.36 3.09
C LEU A 311 -19.26 1.55 3.69
N MET A 312 -19.88 2.72 3.81
CA MET A 312 -19.27 3.88 4.49
C MET A 312 -19.24 3.71 6.02
N GLU A 313 -20.28 3.13 6.61
CA GLU A 313 -20.30 2.74 8.03
C GLU A 313 -19.13 1.82 8.38
N LEU A 314 -18.88 0.85 7.50
CA LEU A 314 -17.76 -0.09 7.62
C LEU A 314 -16.41 0.64 7.57
N TYR A 315 -16.21 1.52 6.58
CA TYR A 315 -14.98 2.30 6.44
C TYR A 315 -14.72 3.19 7.66
N ALA A 316 -15.76 3.89 8.15
CA ALA A 316 -15.61 4.76 9.31
C ALA A 316 -15.23 3.98 10.58
N GLY A 317 -15.82 2.80 10.79
CA GLY A 317 -15.43 1.90 11.87
C GLY A 317 -13.99 1.40 11.75
N PHE A 318 -13.54 1.11 10.54
CA PHE A 318 -12.17 0.66 10.27
C PHE A 318 -11.14 1.77 10.54
N ALA A 319 -11.45 3.02 10.15
CA ALA A 319 -10.64 4.18 10.45
C ALA A 319 -10.51 4.42 11.97
N GLU A 320 -11.62 4.39 12.70
CA GLU A 320 -11.62 4.54 14.16
C GLU A 320 -10.84 3.44 14.86
N HIS A 321 -11.09 2.17 14.51
CA HIS A 321 -10.37 1.05 15.10
C HIS A 321 -8.86 1.23 14.96
N THR A 322 -8.39 1.62 13.77
CA THR A 322 -6.96 1.83 13.52
C THR A 322 -6.41 2.98 14.35
N ASP A 323 -7.11 4.10 14.44
CA ASP A 323 -6.69 5.24 15.26
C ASP A 323 -6.65 4.91 16.77
N VAL A 324 -7.56 4.08 17.25
CA VAL A 324 -7.54 3.56 18.63
C VAL A 324 -6.30 2.72 18.88
N GLN A 325 -5.86 1.90 17.92
CA GLN A 325 -4.62 1.13 18.07
C GLN A 325 -3.39 2.06 18.11
N ILE A 326 -3.36 3.11 17.30
CA ILE A 326 -2.31 4.12 17.37
C ILE A 326 -2.32 4.80 18.76
N GLY A 327 -3.50 5.01 19.34
CA GLY A 327 -3.65 5.53 20.70
C GLY A 327 -2.95 4.67 21.75
N ARG A 328 -3.04 3.35 21.65
CA ARG A 328 -2.32 2.42 22.53
C ARG A 328 -0.80 2.60 22.44
N PHE A 329 -0.27 2.86 21.24
CA PHE A 329 1.15 3.14 21.07
C PHE A 329 1.55 4.49 21.69
N VAL A 330 0.73 5.54 21.51
CA VAL A 330 0.96 6.86 22.14
C VAL A 330 0.91 6.75 23.67
N ASP A 331 -0.05 6.01 24.22
CA ASP A 331 -0.18 5.79 25.66
C ASP A 331 1.05 5.05 26.22
N ALA A 332 1.55 4.05 25.51
CA ALA A 332 2.76 3.32 25.90
C ALA A 332 4.00 4.23 25.91
N LEU A 333 4.14 5.15 24.95
CA LEU A 333 5.22 6.16 24.97
C LEU A 333 5.07 7.12 26.15
N GLU A 334 3.86 7.53 26.49
CA GLU A 334 3.59 8.40 27.66
C GLU A 334 3.92 7.68 28.98
N GLU A 335 3.47 6.43 29.12
CA GLU A 335 3.78 5.58 30.30
C GLU A 335 5.28 5.37 30.49
N MET A 336 6.05 5.26 29.43
CA MET A 336 7.51 5.17 29.49
C MET A 336 8.20 6.52 29.73
N GLY A 337 7.47 7.63 29.64
CA GLY A 337 8.03 8.99 29.77
C GLY A 337 8.80 9.46 28.53
N GLU A 338 8.56 8.85 27.39
CA GLU A 338 9.29 9.12 26.12
C GLU A 338 8.52 10.06 25.20
N LEU A 339 7.21 10.25 25.39
CA LEU A 339 6.36 11.01 24.45
C LEU A 339 6.80 12.47 24.30
N ASP A 340 7.24 13.12 25.40
CA ASP A 340 7.66 14.53 25.38
C ASP A 340 8.93 14.76 24.54
N ASP A 341 9.81 13.76 24.48
CA ASP A 341 11.06 13.78 23.70
C ASP A 341 10.94 13.05 22.36
N THR A 342 9.72 12.81 21.90
CA THR A 342 9.43 12.15 20.63
C THR A 342 8.87 13.14 19.61
N LEU A 343 9.57 13.30 18.48
CA LEU A 343 9.00 13.92 17.27
C LEU A 343 8.03 12.92 16.65
N PHE A 344 6.75 13.11 16.91
CA PHE A 344 5.68 12.26 16.40
C PHE A 344 5.01 12.92 15.20
N VAL A 345 5.12 12.30 14.04
CA VAL A 345 4.49 12.72 12.77
C VAL A 345 3.40 11.73 12.43
N TYR A 346 2.15 12.17 12.33
CA TYR A 346 1.02 11.35 11.96
C TYR A 346 0.42 11.85 10.65
N ILE A 347 0.67 11.11 9.56
CA ILE A 347 0.19 11.40 8.22
C ILE A 347 -1.10 10.62 8.01
N LEU A 348 -2.19 11.34 7.79
CA LEU A 348 -3.55 10.82 7.70
C LEU A 348 -3.94 10.50 6.25
N GLY A 349 -3.08 9.77 5.56
CA GLY A 349 -3.25 9.32 4.18
C GLY A 349 -1.95 9.43 3.38
N ASP A 350 -1.60 8.38 2.63
CA ASP A 350 -0.48 8.38 1.69
C ASP A 350 -0.91 8.77 0.26
N ASN A 351 -2.20 8.91 0.06
CA ASN A 351 -2.90 9.47 -1.10
C ASN A 351 -4.33 9.83 -0.68
N GLY A 352 -5.03 10.56 -1.51
CA GLY A 352 -6.44 10.83 -1.27
C GLY A 352 -7.28 9.54 -1.18
N ALA A 353 -8.50 9.66 -0.69
CA ALA A 353 -9.45 8.56 -0.57
C ALA A 353 -9.61 7.80 -1.90
N SER A 354 -9.67 6.46 -1.80
CA SER A 354 -9.70 5.56 -2.97
C SER A 354 -11.07 5.49 -3.61
N ALA A 355 -11.09 5.43 -4.94
CA ALA A 355 -12.27 5.21 -5.77
C ALA A 355 -12.30 3.80 -6.39
N GLU A 356 -11.49 2.88 -5.91
CA GLU A 356 -11.30 1.54 -6.48
C GLU A 356 -12.50 0.62 -6.28
N GLY A 357 -13.47 1.01 -5.42
CA GLY A 357 -14.76 0.33 -5.29
C GLY A 357 -15.74 0.57 -6.44
N GLY A 358 -15.36 1.36 -7.46
CA GLY A 358 -16.23 1.66 -8.60
C GLY A 358 -17.43 2.55 -8.23
N LEU A 359 -18.38 2.68 -9.15
CA LEU A 359 -19.53 3.57 -8.94
C LEU A 359 -20.50 3.07 -7.86
N GLY A 360 -20.67 1.75 -7.72
CA GLY A 360 -21.65 1.13 -6.82
C GLY A 360 -21.08 0.63 -5.49
N GLY A 361 -19.77 0.58 -5.31
CA GLY A 361 -19.13 -0.17 -4.24
C GLY A 361 -19.08 -1.67 -4.55
N THR A 362 -18.38 -2.44 -3.72
CA THR A 362 -18.19 -3.87 -3.96
C THR A 362 -17.92 -4.65 -2.67
N LEU A 363 -18.17 -5.95 -2.72
CA LEU A 363 -17.73 -6.94 -1.71
C LEU A 363 -16.42 -7.64 -2.10
N ASN A 364 -15.90 -7.37 -3.31
CA ASN A 364 -14.62 -7.88 -3.77
C ASN A 364 -14.02 -6.90 -4.79
N GLU A 365 -13.04 -6.10 -4.36
CA GLU A 365 -12.39 -5.08 -5.18
C GLU A 365 -11.76 -5.64 -6.45
N HIS A 366 -11.24 -6.89 -6.43
CA HIS A 366 -10.66 -7.53 -7.61
C HIS A 366 -11.67 -7.72 -8.76
N ARG A 367 -12.98 -7.77 -8.44
CA ARG A 367 -14.05 -7.78 -9.45
C ARG A 367 -14.08 -6.45 -10.20
N VAL A 368 -14.07 -5.34 -9.48
CA VAL A 368 -14.12 -4.00 -10.09
C VAL A 368 -12.92 -3.77 -11.01
N ALA A 369 -11.72 -4.12 -10.53
CA ALA A 369 -10.49 -4.06 -11.35
C ALA A 369 -10.60 -4.91 -12.64
N SER A 370 -11.44 -5.94 -12.63
CA SER A 370 -11.72 -6.81 -13.78
C SER A 370 -12.98 -6.42 -14.57
N GLY A 371 -13.63 -5.29 -14.22
CA GLY A 371 -14.82 -4.78 -14.90
C GLY A 371 -16.12 -5.45 -14.48
N ILE A 372 -16.15 -6.16 -13.35
CA ILE A 372 -17.36 -6.78 -12.80
C ILE A 372 -17.88 -5.90 -11.66
N GLU A 373 -19.14 -5.48 -11.76
CA GLU A 373 -19.80 -4.67 -10.75
C GLU A 373 -20.72 -5.56 -9.88
N ASP A 374 -20.72 -5.34 -8.57
CA ASP A 374 -21.68 -5.96 -7.67
C ASP A 374 -23.00 -5.17 -7.69
N SER A 375 -24.16 -5.86 -7.75
CA SER A 375 -25.43 -5.17 -7.60
C SER A 375 -25.67 -4.73 -6.16
N ALA A 376 -26.43 -3.65 -6.00
CA ALA A 376 -26.82 -3.16 -4.67
C ALA A 376 -27.58 -4.22 -3.86
N GLU A 377 -28.42 -5.02 -4.53
CA GLU A 377 -29.15 -6.13 -3.92
C GLU A 377 -28.19 -7.18 -3.36
N PHE A 378 -27.17 -7.57 -4.14
CA PHE A 378 -26.14 -8.53 -3.71
C PHE A 378 -25.37 -8.02 -2.49
N ILE A 379 -24.95 -6.73 -2.49
CA ILE A 379 -24.27 -6.12 -1.33
C ILE A 379 -25.19 -6.13 -0.10
N ASN A 380 -26.46 -5.74 -0.26
CA ASN A 380 -27.42 -5.68 0.84
C ASN A 380 -27.74 -7.08 1.41
N GLU A 381 -27.78 -8.14 0.58
CA GLU A 381 -27.95 -9.52 1.04
C GLU A 381 -26.79 -10.01 1.92
N HIS A 382 -25.58 -9.47 1.72
CA HIS A 382 -24.37 -9.82 2.48
C HIS A 382 -24.00 -8.78 3.55
N SER A 383 -24.89 -7.84 3.87
CA SER A 383 -24.62 -6.74 4.81
C SER A 383 -24.18 -7.19 6.21
N GLU A 384 -24.62 -8.36 6.68
CA GLU A 384 -24.24 -8.88 8.00
C GLU A 384 -22.77 -9.37 8.06
N SER A 385 -22.17 -9.77 6.91
CA SER A 385 -20.79 -10.21 6.83
C SER A 385 -19.79 -9.09 6.50
N LEU A 386 -20.24 -7.86 6.31
CA LEU A 386 -19.35 -6.73 6.10
C LEU A 386 -18.36 -6.56 7.24
N GLY A 387 -17.08 -6.54 6.89
CA GLY A 387 -15.97 -6.39 7.83
C GLY A 387 -15.38 -7.70 8.33
N ASP A 388 -15.99 -8.85 8.03
CA ASP A 388 -15.40 -10.16 8.33
C ASP A 388 -14.49 -10.66 7.19
N ALA A 389 -13.83 -11.80 7.41
CA ALA A 389 -12.89 -12.38 6.45
C ALA A 389 -13.53 -12.95 5.16
N THR A 390 -14.85 -12.87 5.02
CA THR A 390 -15.58 -13.34 3.83
C THR A 390 -15.87 -12.23 2.82
N THR A 391 -15.48 -10.99 3.13
CA THR A 391 -15.64 -9.83 2.25
C THR A 391 -14.31 -9.11 2.01
N HIS A 392 -14.12 -8.60 0.80
CA HIS A 392 -13.03 -7.71 0.42
C HIS A 392 -13.65 -6.38 -0.02
N ALA A 393 -14.38 -5.76 0.94
CA ALA A 393 -15.29 -4.67 0.66
C ALA A 393 -14.59 -3.34 0.41
N HIS A 394 -15.17 -2.56 -0.50
CA HIS A 394 -14.78 -1.17 -0.77
C HIS A 394 -16.01 -0.30 -1.05
N TYR A 395 -16.04 0.93 -0.53
CA TYR A 395 -17.16 1.87 -0.74
C TYR A 395 -17.18 2.43 -2.18
N PRO A 396 -18.34 2.99 -2.64
CA PRO A 396 -18.44 3.61 -3.96
C PRO A 396 -17.73 4.97 -4.07
N VAL A 397 -17.41 5.37 -5.31
CA VAL A 397 -16.72 6.63 -5.67
C VAL A 397 -17.35 7.87 -5.01
N GLY A 398 -18.67 7.92 -4.85
CA GLY A 398 -19.35 9.04 -4.20
C GLY A 398 -18.83 9.31 -2.78
N TRP A 399 -18.56 8.26 -2.01
CA TRP A 399 -17.94 8.37 -0.69
C TRP A 399 -16.46 8.75 -0.77
N ALA A 400 -15.72 8.27 -1.75
CA ALA A 400 -14.32 8.71 -1.95
C ALA A 400 -14.24 10.23 -2.15
N LEU A 401 -15.14 10.78 -2.99
CA LEU A 401 -15.23 12.23 -3.19
C LEU A 401 -15.63 12.98 -1.90
N ALA A 402 -16.53 12.41 -1.10
CA ALA A 402 -16.92 13.00 0.18
C ALA A 402 -15.77 12.97 1.20
N MET A 403 -15.00 11.89 1.24
CA MET A 403 -13.84 11.75 2.13
C MET A 403 -12.64 12.64 1.71
N ASN A 404 -12.64 13.17 0.49
CA ASN A 404 -11.67 14.16 0.02
C ASN A 404 -12.13 15.63 0.18
N THR A 405 -13.29 15.85 0.82
CA THR A 405 -13.82 17.21 1.03
C THR A 405 -12.78 18.14 1.67
N PRO A 406 -12.60 19.38 1.16
CA PRO A 406 -13.47 20.09 0.22
C PRO A 406 -13.04 19.97 -1.25
N TYR A 407 -12.04 19.15 -1.54
CA TYR A 407 -11.37 19.04 -2.84
C TYR A 407 -12.15 18.17 -3.83
N GLN A 408 -11.75 18.22 -5.10
CA GLN A 408 -12.26 17.35 -6.16
C GLN A 408 -11.28 16.22 -6.44
N TRP A 409 -11.82 15.14 -7.02
CA TRP A 409 -11.13 13.92 -7.41
C TRP A 409 -10.62 13.09 -6.21
N THR A 410 -9.83 12.06 -6.52
CA THR A 410 -9.50 10.95 -5.60
C THR A 410 -8.07 10.46 -5.80
N LYS A 411 -7.65 9.44 -5.08
CA LYS A 411 -6.44 8.62 -5.33
C LYS A 411 -6.23 8.44 -6.84
N GLN A 412 -4.99 8.40 -7.31
CA GLN A 412 -4.52 8.35 -8.69
C GLN A 412 -4.66 9.67 -9.47
N VAL A 413 -5.48 10.61 -9.06
CA VAL A 413 -5.68 11.88 -9.78
C VAL A 413 -4.74 12.95 -9.24
N ALA A 414 -3.46 12.86 -9.59
CA ALA A 414 -2.40 13.73 -9.06
C ALA A 414 -2.50 15.19 -9.49
N SER A 415 -3.38 15.52 -10.44
CA SER A 415 -3.60 16.89 -10.90
C SER A 415 -4.31 17.77 -9.86
N HIS A 416 -5.13 17.17 -8.99
CA HIS A 416 -5.98 17.90 -8.07
C HIS A 416 -5.77 17.48 -6.61
N PHE A 417 -6.18 18.36 -5.70
CA PHE A 417 -5.91 18.17 -4.27
C PHE A 417 -6.65 16.99 -3.64
N GLY A 418 -7.76 16.53 -4.19
CA GLY A 418 -8.41 15.31 -3.72
C GLY A 418 -7.56 14.05 -3.90
N GLY A 419 -6.58 14.06 -4.81
CA GLY A 419 -5.61 12.95 -4.94
C GLY A 419 -4.33 13.15 -4.13
N THR A 420 -3.99 14.40 -3.78
CA THR A 420 -2.63 14.74 -3.30
C THR A 420 -2.57 15.50 -1.99
N ARG A 421 -3.68 16.02 -1.45
CA ARG A 421 -3.66 16.79 -0.20
C ARG A 421 -4.30 16.00 0.92
N ASP A 422 -3.51 15.69 1.95
CA ASP A 422 -3.93 14.97 3.14
C ASP A 422 -3.62 15.76 4.42
N GLY A 423 -4.27 15.37 5.50
CA GLY A 423 -3.99 15.94 6.81
C GLY A 423 -2.70 15.38 7.41
N MET A 424 -1.92 16.22 8.06
CA MET A 424 -0.77 15.77 8.85
C MET A 424 -0.77 16.42 10.22
N LEU A 425 -0.43 15.64 11.24
CA LEU A 425 -0.27 16.08 12.61
C LEU A 425 1.20 15.97 13.03
N VAL A 426 1.68 16.95 13.79
CA VAL A 426 3.01 16.91 14.40
C VAL A 426 2.86 17.18 15.89
N HIS A 427 3.35 16.25 16.71
CA HIS A 427 3.38 16.38 18.16
C HIS A 427 4.82 16.21 18.66
N TRP A 428 5.35 17.22 19.33
CA TRP A 428 6.70 17.20 19.91
C TRP A 428 6.81 18.25 21.02
N PRO A 429 6.35 17.96 22.24
CA PRO A 429 6.29 18.92 23.34
C PRO A 429 7.60 19.61 23.65
N ARG A 430 8.73 18.91 23.49
CA ARG A 430 10.06 19.49 23.73
C ARG A 430 10.49 20.49 22.64
N GLY A 431 10.04 20.31 21.38
CA GLY A 431 10.42 21.16 20.24
C GLY A 431 9.36 22.19 19.83
N ILE A 432 8.11 22.01 20.25
CA ILE A 432 6.96 22.83 19.88
C ILE A 432 6.34 23.48 21.11
N ALA A 433 6.40 24.81 21.16
CA ALA A 433 5.86 25.57 22.30
C ALA A 433 4.33 25.78 22.21
N GLU A 434 3.80 25.90 20.99
CA GLU A 434 2.37 26.10 20.73
C GLU A 434 1.62 24.76 20.76
N ARG A 435 0.39 24.76 21.31
CA ARG A 435 -0.51 23.61 21.31
C ARG A 435 -1.78 23.93 20.53
N GLY A 436 -2.27 22.95 19.77
CA GLY A 436 -3.48 23.09 18.97
C GLY A 436 -3.35 24.05 17.79
N GLY A 437 -2.11 24.42 17.41
CA GLY A 437 -1.86 25.35 16.33
C GLY A 437 -2.12 24.73 14.96
N ILE A 438 -2.47 25.62 13.98
CA ILE A 438 -2.63 25.22 12.57
C ILE A 438 -1.50 25.84 11.76
N ARG A 439 -1.01 25.07 10.79
CA ARG A 439 0.03 25.47 9.83
C ARG A 439 -0.55 25.40 8.43
N HIS A 440 -0.54 26.54 7.74
CA HIS A 440 -1.02 26.68 6.38
C HIS A 440 0.13 26.83 5.37
N GLN A 441 1.36 26.59 5.79
CA GLN A 441 2.50 26.55 4.86
C GLN A 441 2.36 25.36 3.92
N PHE A 442 2.74 25.56 2.65
CA PHE A 442 2.78 24.49 1.66
C PHE A 442 3.91 23.52 1.98
N HIS A 443 3.58 22.25 2.14
CA HIS A 443 4.54 21.18 2.34
C HIS A 443 4.18 19.95 1.53
N HIS A 444 5.19 19.12 1.29
CA HIS A 444 5.07 17.86 0.58
C HIS A 444 5.73 16.73 1.38
N VAL A 445 5.35 15.51 1.15
CA VAL A 445 5.87 14.32 1.88
C VAL A 445 7.41 14.21 1.84
N ILE A 446 8.07 14.75 0.79
CA ILE A 446 9.54 14.81 0.72
C ILE A 446 10.17 15.69 1.81
N ASP A 447 9.39 16.54 2.47
CA ASP A 447 9.85 17.47 3.51
C ASP A 447 10.06 16.78 4.87
N VAL A 448 9.53 15.57 5.05
CA VAL A 448 9.61 14.85 6.33
C VAL A 448 11.05 14.47 6.65
N LEU A 449 11.79 13.88 5.71
CA LEU A 449 13.18 13.47 5.95
C LEU A 449 14.07 14.65 6.37
N PRO A 450 14.14 15.77 5.64
CA PRO A 450 14.98 16.91 6.06
C PRO A 450 14.52 17.51 7.40
N THR A 451 13.24 17.46 7.74
CA THR A 451 12.72 17.91 9.03
C THR A 451 13.25 17.02 10.17
N VAL A 452 13.22 15.71 10.00
CA VAL A 452 13.77 14.77 10.99
C VAL A 452 15.27 14.96 11.16
N LEU A 453 16.02 15.12 10.07
CA LEU A 453 17.46 15.36 10.14
C LEU A 453 17.78 16.66 10.89
N GLU A 454 17.08 17.74 10.59
CA GLU A 454 17.28 19.03 11.27
C GLU A 454 16.91 18.93 12.76
N ALA A 455 15.79 18.30 13.11
CA ALA A 455 15.37 18.07 14.50
C ALA A 455 16.38 17.23 15.28
N ALA A 456 17.02 16.26 14.64
CA ALA A 456 18.06 15.42 15.22
C ALA A 456 19.45 16.05 15.23
N GLY A 457 19.63 17.24 14.65
CA GLY A 457 20.93 17.89 14.49
C GLY A 457 21.89 17.15 13.56
N LEU A 458 21.35 16.43 12.56
CA LEU A 458 22.09 15.62 11.62
C LEU A 458 22.23 16.32 10.26
N PRO A 459 23.41 16.29 9.63
CA PRO A 459 23.55 16.75 8.26
C PRO A 459 22.96 15.71 7.28
N GLN A 460 22.62 16.15 6.08
CA GLN A 460 22.42 15.24 4.94
C GLN A 460 23.77 14.59 4.60
N PRO A 461 23.87 13.25 4.52
CA PRO A 461 25.11 12.59 4.16
C PRO A 461 25.43 12.79 2.67
N HIS A 462 26.71 13.03 2.36
CA HIS A 462 27.22 13.07 0.99
C HIS A 462 27.50 11.67 0.44
N SER A 463 27.74 10.69 1.33
CA SER A 463 28.01 9.30 0.99
C SER A 463 27.41 8.37 2.02
N VAL A 464 26.77 7.28 1.55
CA VAL A 464 26.28 6.17 2.38
C VAL A 464 26.78 4.88 1.75
N ASP A 465 27.44 4.02 2.55
CA ASP A 465 28.03 2.74 2.10
C ASP A 465 28.96 2.89 0.87
N GLY A 466 29.68 4.01 0.80
CA GLY A 466 30.59 4.33 -0.30
C GLY A 466 29.89 4.83 -1.57
N VAL A 467 28.60 5.01 -1.57
CA VAL A 467 27.81 5.55 -2.69
C VAL A 467 27.52 7.03 -2.46
N SER A 468 27.91 7.88 -3.41
CA SER A 468 27.58 9.31 -3.38
C SER A 468 26.07 9.51 -3.45
N GLN A 469 25.56 10.41 -2.59
CA GLN A 469 24.14 10.64 -2.46
C GLN A 469 23.66 11.78 -3.36
N GLN A 470 22.51 11.59 -3.99
CA GLN A 470 21.75 12.67 -4.62
C GLN A 470 21.32 13.69 -3.55
N PRO A 471 21.20 14.98 -3.87
CA PRO A 471 20.64 15.95 -2.93
C PRO A 471 19.24 15.53 -2.46
N VAL A 472 18.92 15.81 -1.20
CA VAL A 472 17.53 15.80 -0.73
C VAL A 472 16.79 16.94 -1.42
N GLU A 473 15.57 16.68 -1.89
CA GLU A 473 14.79 17.63 -2.69
C GLU A 473 13.73 18.35 -1.85
N GLY A 474 13.41 17.79 -0.67
CA GLY A 474 12.49 18.38 0.30
C GLY A 474 13.10 19.54 1.10
N THR A 475 12.22 20.29 1.74
CA THR A 475 12.52 21.44 2.60
C THR A 475 12.07 21.15 4.04
N SER A 476 12.95 21.32 5.03
CA SER A 476 12.56 21.12 6.43
C SER A 476 11.38 22.00 6.85
N MET A 477 10.43 21.43 7.56
CA MET A 477 9.25 22.09 8.12
C MET A 477 9.52 22.78 9.48
N LEU A 478 10.71 22.54 10.06
CA LEU A 478 11.04 22.99 11.42
C LEU A 478 10.87 24.51 11.60
N TYR A 479 11.10 25.30 10.56
CA TYR A 479 10.91 26.76 10.56
C TYR A 479 9.49 27.19 10.93
N SER A 480 8.49 26.36 10.63
CA SER A 480 7.07 26.65 10.87
C SER A 480 6.56 26.12 12.22
N PHE A 481 7.32 25.28 12.92
CA PHE A 481 6.85 24.63 14.15
C PHE A 481 6.45 25.66 15.22
N ASN A 482 7.21 26.71 15.38
CA ASN A 482 6.95 27.76 16.36
C ASN A 482 6.60 29.13 15.74
N ASP A 483 6.33 29.19 14.43
CA ASP A 483 5.92 30.39 13.71
C ASP A 483 4.84 30.09 12.67
N ALA A 484 3.57 30.25 13.05
CA ALA A 484 2.43 30.05 12.17
C ALA A 484 2.37 31.04 10.99
N GLN A 485 3.10 32.16 11.08
CA GLN A 485 3.11 33.19 10.04
C GLN A 485 4.40 33.17 9.19
N ALA A 486 5.27 32.20 9.41
CA ALA A 486 6.46 32.03 8.59
C ALA A 486 6.06 31.84 7.10
N PRO A 487 6.77 32.51 6.15
CA PRO A 487 6.47 32.33 4.74
C PRO A 487 6.80 30.93 4.25
N ASP A 488 6.08 30.45 3.24
CA ASP A 488 6.35 29.17 2.59
C ASP A 488 7.80 29.08 2.12
N GLN A 489 8.49 28.02 2.52
CA GLN A 489 9.84 27.73 2.04
C GLN A 489 9.84 26.69 0.91
N HIS A 490 8.84 25.81 0.86
CA HIS A 490 8.63 24.88 -0.26
C HIS A 490 7.81 25.60 -1.35
N ARG A 491 8.48 26.06 -2.39
CA ARG A 491 7.90 27.00 -3.36
C ARG A 491 7.52 26.39 -4.69
N VAL A 492 8.08 25.24 -5.05
CA VAL A 492 7.84 24.56 -6.33
C VAL A 492 7.65 23.08 -6.09
N GLN A 493 6.54 22.51 -6.56
CA GLN A 493 6.31 21.07 -6.53
C GLN A 493 5.56 20.64 -7.80
N TYR A 494 6.12 19.66 -8.53
CA TYR A 494 5.38 18.98 -9.58
C TYR A 494 4.60 17.79 -9.00
N PHE A 495 3.53 17.42 -9.67
CA PHE A 495 2.74 16.23 -9.40
C PHE A 495 2.55 15.45 -10.70
N GLU A 496 2.63 14.13 -10.65
CA GLU A 496 2.27 13.27 -11.77
C GLU A 496 1.93 11.86 -11.26
N MET A 497 0.85 11.28 -11.79
CA MET A 497 0.47 9.89 -11.60
C MET A 497 -0.43 9.45 -12.77
N VAL A 498 0.03 8.42 -13.51
CA VAL A 498 -0.72 7.82 -14.65
C VAL A 498 -1.24 8.89 -15.62
N GLY A 499 -0.39 9.89 -15.94
CA GLY A 499 -0.74 10.99 -16.84
C GLY A 499 -1.44 12.18 -16.21
N ASN A 500 -2.11 12.03 -15.07
CA ASN A 500 -2.65 13.14 -14.29
C ASN A 500 -1.50 13.97 -13.71
N ARG A 501 -1.41 15.25 -14.04
CA ARG A 501 -0.22 16.02 -13.71
C ARG A 501 -0.48 17.48 -13.39
N GLY A 502 0.41 18.09 -12.65
CA GLY A 502 0.34 19.49 -12.28
C GLY A 502 1.65 20.05 -11.78
N ILE A 503 1.69 21.37 -11.63
CA ILE A 503 2.81 22.13 -11.08
C ILE A 503 2.30 23.23 -10.15
N TYR A 504 2.79 23.22 -8.93
CA TYR A 504 2.62 24.29 -7.96
C TYR A 504 3.82 25.23 -8.00
N HIS A 505 3.57 26.55 -7.96
CA HIS A 505 4.59 27.57 -7.79
C HIS A 505 4.00 28.80 -7.06
N ASP A 506 4.47 29.04 -5.83
CA ASP A 506 4.14 30.23 -5.03
C ASP A 506 2.62 30.53 -4.97
N GLY A 507 1.81 29.51 -4.68
CA GLY A 507 0.35 29.63 -4.58
C GLY A 507 -0.40 29.47 -5.90
N TRP A 508 0.24 29.49 -7.04
CA TRP A 508 -0.38 29.19 -8.33
C TRP A 508 -0.22 27.71 -8.68
N MET A 509 -1.25 27.12 -9.25
CA MET A 509 -1.23 25.73 -9.69
C MET A 509 -1.79 25.59 -11.10
N ALA A 510 -1.00 25.04 -12.03
CA ALA A 510 -1.48 24.61 -13.34
C ALA A 510 -1.57 23.09 -13.36
N VAL A 511 -2.71 22.55 -13.78
CA VAL A 511 -3.02 21.12 -13.72
C VAL A 511 -3.66 20.63 -15.00
N THR A 512 -3.58 19.33 -15.23
CA THR A 512 -4.39 18.66 -16.25
C THR A 512 -4.74 17.25 -15.80
N ARG A 513 -6.04 16.95 -15.83
CA ARG A 513 -6.58 15.63 -15.63
C ARG A 513 -6.48 14.84 -16.94
N HIS A 514 -5.87 13.66 -16.89
CA HIS A 514 -5.77 12.74 -18.01
C HIS A 514 -6.89 11.69 -17.97
N GLY A 515 -7.15 11.10 -16.80
CA GLY A 515 -8.20 10.10 -16.60
C GLY A 515 -8.52 9.91 -15.12
N THR A 516 -9.59 9.19 -14.84
CA THR A 516 -9.96 8.77 -13.49
C THR A 516 -9.95 7.25 -13.38
N PRO A 517 -9.83 6.66 -12.15
CA PRO A 517 -9.82 5.21 -11.99
C PRO A 517 -11.03 4.51 -12.64
N TRP A 518 -12.22 5.04 -12.44
CA TRP A 518 -13.45 4.45 -13.00
C TRP A 518 -13.62 4.64 -14.50
N GLU A 519 -13.09 5.73 -15.10
CA GLU A 519 -13.09 5.92 -16.56
C GLU A 519 -12.10 4.94 -17.23
N MET A 520 -10.93 4.74 -16.65
CA MET A 520 -9.90 3.86 -17.22
C MET A 520 -10.34 2.41 -17.28
N VAL A 521 -11.13 1.95 -16.32
CA VAL A 521 -11.72 0.60 -16.33
C VAL A 521 -12.85 0.46 -17.36
N GLN A 522 -13.67 1.51 -17.55
CA GLN A 522 -14.86 1.45 -18.40
C GLN A 522 -14.59 1.69 -19.90
N GLU A 523 -13.77 2.67 -20.25
CA GLU A 523 -13.73 3.18 -21.61
C GLU A 523 -12.74 2.48 -22.54
N GLY A 524 -11.66 1.88 -22.05
CA GLY A 524 -10.65 1.21 -22.90
C GLY A 524 -10.06 2.05 -24.03
N GLN A 525 -10.41 3.32 -24.10
CA GLN A 525 -9.94 4.26 -25.11
C GLN A 525 -8.74 5.02 -24.59
N ARG A 526 -7.63 4.88 -25.29
CA ARG A 526 -6.42 5.64 -25.04
C ARG A 526 -6.67 7.10 -25.34
N ARG A 527 -6.51 7.98 -24.36
CA ARG A 527 -6.43 9.43 -24.58
C ARG A 527 -5.00 9.79 -24.98
N TYR A 528 -4.86 10.77 -25.85
CA TYR A 528 -3.54 11.32 -26.17
C TYR A 528 -3.23 12.48 -25.22
N PHE A 529 -2.02 12.50 -24.68
CA PHE A 529 -1.58 13.60 -23.77
C PHE A 529 -1.68 15.00 -24.40
N ASP A 530 -1.63 15.09 -25.72
CA ASP A 530 -1.79 16.35 -26.47
C ASP A 530 -3.24 16.86 -26.46
N ASP A 531 -4.23 16.01 -26.17
CA ASP A 531 -5.64 16.36 -26.08
C ASP A 531 -6.04 16.82 -24.67
N ASP A 532 -5.13 16.74 -23.71
CA ASP A 532 -5.39 17.07 -22.31
C ASP A 532 -5.58 18.60 -22.15
N ARG A 533 -6.66 18.96 -21.48
CA ARG A 533 -6.98 20.35 -21.17
C ARG A 533 -6.31 20.77 -19.87
N TRP A 534 -5.51 21.85 -19.94
CA TRP A 534 -4.91 22.45 -18.77
C TRP A 534 -5.84 23.48 -18.12
N GLU A 535 -5.85 23.48 -16.80
CA GLU A 535 -6.58 24.38 -15.91
C GLU A 535 -5.57 25.17 -15.06
N LEU A 536 -5.97 26.32 -14.55
CA LEU A 536 -5.12 27.22 -13.76
C LEU A 536 -5.87 27.70 -12.51
N TYR A 537 -5.22 27.61 -11.36
CA TYR A 537 -5.79 28.01 -10.08
C TYR A 537 -4.84 28.91 -9.28
N ASP A 538 -5.39 29.99 -8.65
CA ASP A 538 -4.70 30.76 -7.62
C ASP A 538 -5.11 30.23 -6.24
N THR A 539 -4.37 29.27 -5.71
CA THR A 539 -4.69 28.58 -4.45
C THR A 539 -4.52 29.46 -3.20
N ASN A 540 -4.06 30.70 -3.33
CA ASN A 540 -4.09 31.69 -2.26
C ASN A 540 -5.49 32.26 -2.04
N THR A 541 -6.30 32.33 -3.10
CA THR A 541 -7.68 32.84 -3.08
C THR A 541 -8.72 31.77 -3.35
N ASP A 542 -8.38 30.74 -4.11
CA ASP A 542 -9.19 29.55 -4.39
C ASP A 542 -8.57 28.31 -3.72
N TRP A 543 -8.91 28.09 -2.46
CA TRP A 543 -8.32 27.03 -1.64
C TRP A 543 -8.54 25.61 -2.19
N THR A 544 -9.61 25.41 -2.96
CA THR A 544 -10.14 24.11 -3.35
C THR A 544 -9.99 23.76 -4.82
N GLN A 545 -9.41 24.66 -5.63
CA GLN A 545 -9.36 24.52 -7.08
C GLN A 545 -10.78 24.48 -7.70
N ALA A 546 -11.65 25.42 -7.28
CA ALA A 546 -13.05 25.47 -7.74
C ALA A 546 -13.20 26.31 -9.02
N HIS A 547 -12.31 27.26 -9.29
CA HIS A 547 -12.46 28.28 -10.33
C HIS A 547 -11.26 28.28 -11.30
N ASP A 548 -11.44 27.70 -12.48
CA ASP A 548 -10.43 27.67 -13.54
C ASP A 548 -10.19 29.07 -14.13
N LEU A 549 -8.99 29.62 -13.91
CA LEU A 549 -8.52 30.93 -14.40
C LEU A 549 -7.73 30.83 -15.71
N SER A 550 -7.68 29.68 -16.36
CA SER A 550 -6.85 29.44 -17.55
C SER A 550 -7.15 30.41 -18.71
N ALA A 551 -8.44 30.72 -18.90
CA ALA A 551 -8.87 31.69 -19.94
C ALA A 551 -8.54 33.15 -19.59
N GLU A 552 -8.52 33.49 -18.29
CA GLU A 552 -8.27 34.88 -17.81
C GLU A 552 -6.77 35.18 -17.74
N HIS A 553 -5.95 34.16 -17.41
CA HIS A 553 -4.50 34.29 -17.22
C HIS A 553 -3.68 33.34 -18.13
N PRO A 554 -3.85 33.37 -19.47
CA PRO A 554 -3.16 32.46 -20.38
C PRO A 554 -1.64 32.61 -20.39
N GLY A 555 -1.14 33.78 -19.97
CA GLY A 555 0.30 34.04 -19.82
C GLY A 555 0.89 33.28 -18.64
N LYS A 556 0.17 33.27 -17.48
CA LYS A 556 0.58 32.56 -16.28
C LYS A 556 0.47 31.02 -16.49
N LEU A 557 -0.56 30.57 -17.17
CA LEU A 557 -0.69 29.19 -17.54
C LEU A 557 0.52 28.70 -18.35
N ARG A 558 0.92 29.43 -19.40
CA ARG A 558 2.11 29.08 -20.21
C ARG A 558 3.39 29.05 -19.39
N GLU A 559 3.57 30.03 -18.49
CA GLU A 559 4.73 30.06 -17.58
C GLU A 559 4.81 28.76 -16.77
N LEU A 560 3.70 28.36 -16.15
CA LEU A 560 3.65 27.15 -15.32
C LEU A 560 3.76 25.86 -16.14
N GLN A 561 3.19 25.78 -17.32
CA GLN A 561 3.41 24.66 -18.23
C GLN A 561 4.89 24.48 -18.58
N GLN A 562 5.61 25.59 -18.84
CA GLN A 562 7.06 25.55 -19.08
C GLN A 562 7.82 25.09 -17.82
N LEU A 563 7.42 25.57 -16.65
CA LEU A 563 8.01 25.14 -15.39
C LEU A 563 7.77 23.65 -15.15
N PHE A 564 6.58 23.14 -15.44
CA PHE A 564 6.30 21.70 -15.38
C PHE A 564 7.26 20.88 -16.26
N LEU A 565 7.48 21.31 -17.51
CA LEU A 565 8.42 20.62 -18.41
C LEU A 565 9.85 20.59 -17.87
N ILE A 566 10.28 21.68 -17.21
CA ILE A 566 11.61 21.78 -16.59
C ILE A 566 11.71 20.78 -15.41
N GLU A 567 10.77 20.86 -14.47
CA GLU A 567 10.78 19.98 -13.27
C GLU A 567 10.57 18.52 -13.65
N ALA A 568 9.65 18.23 -14.56
CA ALA A 568 9.40 16.87 -15.05
C ALA A 568 10.65 16.26 -15.72
N SER A 569 11.38 17.04 -16.52
CA SER A 569 12.63 16.58 -17.14
C SER A 569 13.73 16.36 -16.10
N LYS A 570 13.84 17.25 -15.11
CA LYS A 570 14.83 17.17 -14.03
C LYS A 570 14.62 15.92 -13.18
N HIS A 571 13.37 15.55 -12.91
CA HIS A 571 12.98 14.47 -12.01
C HIS A 571 12.64 13.16 -12.73
N GLN A 572 12.93 13.00 -14.01
CA GLN A 572 12.73 11.76 -14.78
C GLN A 572 11.25 11.35 -14.95
N VAL A 573 10.33 12.32 -14.97
CA VAL A 573 8.91 12.07 -15.20
C VAL A 573 8.63 11.57 -16.62
N PHE A 574 9.43 12.04 -17.60
CA PHE A 574 9.25 11.66 -18.99
C PHE A 574 9.99 10.36 -19.37
N PRO A 575 9.40 9.54 -20.25
CA PRO A 575 8.10 9.73 -20.90
C PRO A 575 6.93 9.48 -19.96
N LEU A 576 5.83 10.23 -20.14
CA LEU A 576 4.56 9.94 -19.45
C LEU A 576 4.06 8.56 -19.85
N ASP A 577 3.45 7.84 -18.92
CA ASP A 577 2.96 6.48 -19.15
C ASP A 577 1.60 6.29 -18.47
N ASP A 578 0.53 6.24 -19.27
CA ASP A 578 -0.85 6.02 -18.85
C ASP A 578 -1.31 4.55 -18.94
N ARG A 579 -0.38 3.67 -19.28
CA ARG A 579 -0.69 2.23 -19.36
C ARG A 579 -0.99 1.69 -17.96
N MET A 580 -2.04 0.90 -17.86
CA MET A 580 -2.44 0.19 -16.63
C MET A 580 -2.25 -1.32 -16.84
N THR A 581 -3.16 -1.92 -17.56
CA THR A 581 -3.23 -3.36 -17.77
C THR A 581 -2.07 -3.93 -18.59
N GLU A 582 -1.51 -3.15 -19.52
CA GLU A 582 -0.33 -3.57 -20.29
C GLU A 582 0.92 -3.70 -19.41
N ARG A 583 0.99 -2.91 -18.31
CA ARG A 583 2.12 -3.01 -17.35
C ARG A 583 2.11 -4.30 -16.53
N GLU A 584 0.98 -4.98 -16.44
CA GLU A 584 0.91 -6.28 -15.75
C GLU A 584 1.70 -7.35 -16.49
N ASN A 585 1.84 -7.23 -17.79
CA ASN A 585 2.73 -8.08 -18.54
C ASN A 585 4.19 -7.58 -18.44
N PRO A 586 5.09 -8.27 -17.71
CA PRO A 586 6.47 -7.83 -17.52
C PRO A 586 7.21 -7.60 -18.84
N LYS A 587 6.90 -8.37 -19.88
CA LYS A 587 7.53 -8.25 -21.19
C LYS A 587 7.12 -6.96 -21.91
N GLU A 588 5.86 -6.55 -21.81
CA GLU A 588 5.34 -5.31 -22.41
C GLU A 588 5.80 -4.08 -21.61
N ALA A 589 5.85 -4.19 -20.30
CA ALA A 589 6.41 -3.17 -19.42
C ALA A 589 7.95 -3.04 -19.55
N GLY A 590 8.61 -4.07 -20.09
CA GLY A 590 10.07 -4.13 -20.20
C GLY A 590 10.79 -4.40 -18.86
N ARG A 591 10.06 -4.83 -17.82
CA ARG A 591 10.65 -5.18 -16.53
C ARG A 591 11.11 -6.64 -16.50
N LEU A 592 12.03 -6.93 -15.57
CA LEU A 592 12.49 -8.29 -15.37
C LEU A 592 11.42 -9.11 -14.63
N ASP A 593 11.16 -10.30 -15.12
CA ASP A 593 10.31 -11.32 -14.54
C ASP A 593 11.20 -12.39 -13.85
N LEU A 594 10.86 -12.78 -12.63
CA LEU A 594 11.58 -13.83 -11.90
C LEU A 594 11.53 -15.17 -12.64
N MET A 595 10.40 -15.48 -13.29
CA MET A 595 10.23 -16.70 -14.08
C MET A 595 10.95 -16.64 -15.42
N GLY A 596 11.13 -15.45 -15.99
CA GLY A 596 11.78 -15.23 -17.29
C GLY A 596 11.13 -16.05 -18.40
N GLU A 597 11.95 -16.63 -19.27
CA GLU A 597 11.48 -17.45 -20.39
C GLU A 597 11.20 -18.93 -20.03
N ARG A 598 11.25 -19.28 -18.73
CA ARG A 598 11.02 -20.66 -18.30
C ARG A 598 9.61 -21.08 -18.58
N ARG A 599 9.46 -22.24 -19.22
CA ARG A 599 8.15 -22.85 -19.52
C ARG A 599 7.78 -23.96 -18.53
N SER A 600 8.69 -24.31 -17.64
CA SER A 600 8.48 -25.33 -16.62
C SER A 600 9.26 -24.99 -15.37
N VAL A 601 8.58 -25.10 -14.23
CA VAL A 601 9.19 -24.89 -12.91
C VAL A 601 8.78 -26.01 -11.98
N THR A 602 9.73 -26.56 -11.25
CA THR A 602 9.48 -27.59 -10.26
C THR A 602 9.79 -27.04 -8.88
N PHE A 603 8.79 -27.08 -8.01
CA PHE A 603 8.90 -26.75 -6.61
C PHE A 603 9.01 -28.01 -5.79
N HIS A 604 9.77 -27.97 -4.72
CA HIS A 604 9.84 -29.00 -3.71
C HIS A 604 9.06 -28.55 -2.48
N ALA A 605 8.67 -29.46 -1.61
CA ALA A 605 7.91 -29.13 -0.40
C ALA A 605 8.55 -27.95 0.35
N ASN A 606 7.72 -27.00 0.78
CA ASN A 606 8.03 -25.76 1.51
C ASN A 606 8.33 -24.49 0.67
N ALA A 607 8.17 -24.48 -0.64
CA ALA A 607 8.07 -23.20 -1.37
C ALA A 607 6.73 -22.55 -0.99
N LYS A 608 6.79 -21.38 -0.37
CA LYS A 608 5.61 -20.68 0.20
C LYS A 608 5.73 -19.20 0.01
N ARG A 609 4.57 -18.53 -0.04
CA ARG A 609 4.45 -17.07 -0.06
C ARG A 609 5.13 -16.43 -1.25
N LEU A 610 4.98 -17.04 -2.42
CA LEU A 610 5.30 -16.37 -3.66
C LEU A 610 4.13 -15.44 -4.00
N THR A 611 4.45 -14.16 -4.21
CA THR A 611 3.45 -13.19 -4.67
C THR A 611 3.04 -13.47 -6.09
N GLU A 612 2.00 -12.81 -6.56
CA GLU A 612 1.50 -12.92 -7.94
C GLU A 612 2.63 -12.74 -8.97
N GLU A 613 3.54 -11.77 -8.75
CA GLU A 613 4.64 -11.43 -9.66
C GLU A 613 5.81 -12.42 -9.60
N THR A 614 5.90 -13.22 -8.55
CA THR A 614 6.98 -14.20 -8.37
C THR A 614 6.53 -15.64 -8.62
N ALA A 615 5.22 -15.87 -8.70
CA ALA A 615 4.61 -17.15 -9.04
C ALA A 615 4.60 -17.39 -10.57
N PRO A 616 4.46 -18.67 -11.02
CA PRO A 616 4.22 -18.96 -12.43
C PRO A 616 2.91 -18.36 -12.91
N ASN A 617 2.94 -17.44 -13.88
CA ASN A 617 1.72 -16.85 -14.43
C ASN A 617 0.95 -17.87 -15.28
N VAL A 618 -0.13 -18.41 -14.73
CA VAL A 618 -1.03 -19.38 -15.36
C VAL A 618 -2.26 -18.75 -16.00
N LYS A 619 -2.45 -17.44 -15.87
CA LYS A 619 -3.60 -16.70 -16.41
C LYS A 619 -3.51 -16.56 -17.92
N ASN A 620 -4.68 -16.56 -18.57
CA ASN A 620 -4.86 -16.30 -20.02
C ASN A 620 -4.01 -17.23 -20.92
N ARG A 621 -3.79 -18.48 -20.48
CA ARG A 621 -2.99 -19.47 -21.21
C ARG A 621 -3.26 -20.90 -20.76
N SER A 622 -2.99 -21.85 -21.65
CA SER A 622 -3.00 -23.27 -21.26
C SER A 622 -1.79 -23.63 -20.40
N HIS A 623 -2.02 -24.49 -19.40
CA HIS A 623 -0.97 -24.92 -18.45
C HIS A 623 -1.30 -26.28 -17.86
N SER A 624 -0.32 -26.89 -17.20
CA SER A 624 -0.56 -28.05 -16.37
C SER A 624 0.15 -27.94 -15.01
N VAL A 625 -0.47 -28.54 -13.99
CA VAL A 625 0.06 -28.61 -12.65
C VAL A 625 0.14 -30.08 -12.24
N THR A 626 1.36 -30.56 -11.96
CA THR A 626 1.60 -31.97 -11.61
C THR A 626 2.18 -32.07 -10.20
N ALA A 627 1.46 -32.73 -9.30
CA ALA A 627 1.92 -33.01 -7.94
C ALA A 627 2.32 -34.49 -7.80
N VAL A 628 3.51 -34.75 -7.20
CA VAL A 628 3.99 -36.08 -6.85
C VAL A 628 4.07 -36.20 -5.34
N PHE A 629 3.38 -37.15 -4.76
CA PHE A 629 3.24 -37.29 -3.31
C PHE A 629 2.99 -38.71 -2.88
N ASP A 630 3.19 -39.00 -1.58
CA ASP A 630 2.94 -40.29 -0.97
C ASP A 630 1.70 -40.19 -0.06
N VAL A 631 0.75 -41.13 -0.20
CA VAL A 631 -0.42 -41.30 0.68
C VAL A 631 -0.08 -42.39 1.70
N PRO A 632 -0.10 -42.08 3.01
CA PRO A 632 0.16 -43.07 4.06
C PRO A 632 -1.01 -44.10 4.19
N GLU A 633 -0.79 -45.20 4.89
CA GLU A 633 -1.82 -46.23 5.10
C GLU A 633 -3.10 -45.73 5.79
N GLY A 634 -2.97 -44.66 6.57
CA GLY A 634 -4.12 -44.00 7.23
C GLY A 634 -4.87 -43.00 6.36
N GLY A 635 -4.51 -42.84 5.07
CA GLY A 635 -5.00 -41.78 4.20
C GLY A 635 -4.25 -40.48 4.43
N ALA A 636 -4.50 -39.49 3.60
CA ALA A 636 -4.01 -38.10 3.74
C ALA A 636 -5.04 -37.13 3.20
N GLU A 637 -5.11 -35.99 3.83
CA GLU A 637 -5.92 -34.82 3.44
C GLU A 637 -5.01 -33.60 3.27
N GLY A 638 -5.51 -32.56 2.62
CA GLY A 638 -4.90 -31.25 2.59
C GLY A 638 -4.38 -30.82 1.23
N VAL A 639 -3.86 -29.60 1.21
CA VAL A 639 -3.49 -28.90 -0.01
C VAL A 639 -2.13 -29.33 -0.54
N LEU A 640 -2.07 -29.63 -1.84
CA LEU A 640 -0.82 -29.94 -2.56
C LEU A 640 -0.20 -28.65 -3.13
N VAL A 641 -1.02 -27.76 -3.67
CA VAL A 641 -0.64 -26.43 -4.17
C VAL A 641 -1.88 -25.55 -4.28
N ALA A 642 -1.72 -24.27 -3.94
CA ALA A 642 -2.76 -23.25 -4.13
C ALA A 642 -2.13 -21.94 -4.63
N GLN A 643 -2.94 -21.13 -5.28
CA GLN A 643 -2.64 -19.74 -5.65
C GLN A 643 -3.90 -18.89 -5.48
N GLY A 644 -3.75 -17.71 -4.84
CA GLY A 644 -4.89 -16.87 -4.48
C GLY A 644 -5.67 -17.45 -3.29
N GLY A 645 -6.91 -17.03 -3.13
CA GLY A 645 -7.73 -17.39 -1.97
C GLY A 645 -9.23 -17.26 -2.25
N ARG A 646 -9.98 -16.86 -1.23
CA ARG A 646 -11.45 -16.76 -1.24
C ARG A 646 -11.97 -15.82 -2.31
N PHE A 647 -11.21 -14.76 -2.63
CA PHE A 647 -11.64 -13.71 -3.55
C PHE A 647 -11.22 -13.97 -5.00
N GLY A 648 -10.47 -15.04 -5.24
CA GLY A 648 -10.05 -15.50 -6.55
C GLY A 648 -8.82 -16.39 -6.46
N GLY A 649 -8.81 -17.51 -7.21
CA GLY A 649 -7.66 -18.40 -7.16
C GLY A 649 -7.95 -19.82 -7.63
N TRP A 650 -7.01 -20.72 -7.42
CA TRP A 650 -7.14 -22.14 -7.71
C TRP A 650 -6.34 -22.99 -6.73
N SER A 651 -6.79 -24.22 -6.52
CA SER A 651 -6.14 -25.18 -5.61
C SER A 651 -6.21 -26.61 -6.16
N LEU A 652 -5.11 -27.36 -5.98
CA LEU A 652 -5.05 -28.81 -6.15
C LEU A 652 -4.80 -29.43 -4.78
N TYR A 653 -5.71 -30.26 -4.31
CA TYR A 653 -5.72 -30.78 -2.94
C TYR A 653 -6.28 -32.19 -2.87
N VAL A 654 -6.15 -32.85 -1.73
CA VAL A 654 -6.79 -34.12 -1.40
C VAL A 654 -7.87 -33.85 -0.37
N HIS A 655 -9.11 -34.21 -0.70
CA HIS A 655 -10.28 -34.11 0.19
C HIS A 655 -11.07 -35.40 0.20
N GLU A 656 -11.39 -35.91 1.40
CA GLU A 656 -12.00 -37.22 1.59
C GLU A 656 -11.27 -38.35 0.84
N GLY A 657 -9.92 -38.32 0.88
CA GLY A 657 -9.04 -39.26 0.20
C GLY A 657 -9.03 -39.17 -1.32
N ARG A 658 -9.61 -38.12 -1.92
CA ARG A 658 -9.77 -37.93 -3.36
C ARG A 658 -9.02 -36.71 -3.84
N PRO A 659 -8.24 -36.83 -4.93
CA PRO A 659 -7.61 -35.66 -5.54
C PRO A 659 -8.70 -34.76 -6.14
N THR A 660 -8.64 -33.49 -5.82
CA THR A 660 -9.63 -32.48 -6.25
C THR A 660 -8.89 -31.23 -6.76
N TYR A 661 -9.36 -30.68 -7.87
CA TYR A 661 -8.97 -29.35 -8.33
C TYR A 661 -10.16 -28.41 -8.19
N ALA A 662 -9.93 -27.23 -7.65
CA ALA A 662 -10.90 -26.14 -7.57
C ALA A 662 -10.36 -24.89 -8.25
N TYR A 663 -11.21 -24.21 -9.02
CA TYR A 663 -10.99 -22.87 -9.55
C TYR A 663 -12.06 -21.94 -9.01
N ASN A 664 -11.65 -20.95 -8.24
CA ASN A 664 -12.52 -19.95 -7.64
C ASN A 664 -12.55 -18.71 -8.53
N TYR A 665 -13.70 -18.44 -9.14
CA TYR A 665 -13.93 -17.28 -9.98
C TYR A 665 -14.47 -16.12 -9.15
N PHE A 666 -13.58 -15.30 -8.60
CA PHE A 666 -13.88 -14.11 -7.80
C PHE A 666 -14.79 -14.31 -6.58
N GLY A 667 -14.87 -15.51 -6.03
CA GLY A 667 -15.84 -15.83 -4.97
C GLY A 667 -17.30 -15.94 -5.45
N LEU A 668 -17.56 -15.80 -6.76
CA LEU A 668 -18.89 -15.92 -7.36
C LEU A 668 -19.25 -17.36 -7.67
N GLU A 669 -18.30 -18.13 -8.18
CA GLU A 669 -18.47 -19.53 -8.53
C GLU A 669 -17.17 -20.31 -8.29
N VAL A 670 -17.28 -21.51 -7.73
CA VAL A 670 -16.16 -22.44 -7.53
C VAL A 670 -16.37 -23.68 -8.39
N TYR A 671 -15.60 -23.77 -9.47
CA TYR A 671 -15.59 -24.93 -10.36
C TYR A 671 -14.72 -26.03 -9.75
N LYS A 672 -15.27 -27.27 -9.64
CA LYS A 672 -14.53 -28.39 -9.06
C LYS A 672 -14.53 -29.60 -9.97
N VAL A 673 -13.38 -30.28 -10.06
CA VAL A 673 -13.27 -31.63 -10.63
C VAL A 673 -12.62 -32.55 -9.60
N ARG A 674 -13.27 -33.69 -9.33
CA ARG A 674 -12.90 -34.62 -8.27
C ARG A 674 -12.60 -36.00 -8.86
N GLY A 675 -11.48 -36.60 -8.44
CA GLY A 675 -11.07 -37.93 -8.88
C GLY A 675 -11.59 -39.06 -8.00
N ALA A 676 -11.15 -40.30 -8.33
CA ALA A 676 -11.39 -41.47 -7.50
C ALA A 676 -10.54 -41.42 -6.23
N GLU A 677 -10.96 -42.23 -5.21
CA GLU A 677 -10.23 -42.38 -3.95
C GLU A 677 -8.82 -42.96 -4.18
N LEU A 678 -7.81 -42.31 -3.58
CA LEU A 678 -6.42 -42.71 -3.68
C LEU A 678 -6.12 -43.84 -2.70
N THR A 679 -5.35 -44.82 -3.16
CA THR A 679 -4.86 -45.93 -2.29
C THR A 679 -3.58 -45.51 -1.57
N PRO A 680 -3.20 -46.13 -0.46
CA PRO A 680 -1.86 -45.92 0.11
C PRO A 680 -0.76 -46.18 -0.89
N GLY A 681 0.26 -45.32 -0.92
CA GLY A 681 1.41 -45.39 -1.82
C GLY A 681 1.73 -44.08 -2.52
N ARG A 682 2.64 -44.17 -3.50
CA ARG A 682 3.05 -43.02 -4.29
C ARG A 682 2.06 -42.77 -5.43
N HIS A 683 1.67 -41.50 -5.58
CA HIS A 683 0.80 -41.02 -6.65
C HIS A 683 1.37 -39.86 -7.41
N GLU A 684 0.96 -39.75 -8.66
CA GLU A 684 1.12 -38.55 -9.51
C GLU A 684 -0.28 -38.04 -9.88
N VAL A 685 -0.61 -36.83 -9.44
CA VAL A 685 -1.87 -36.15 -9.82
C VAL A 685 -1.54 -34.97 -10.68
N ARG A 686 -2.19 -34.90 -11.87
CA ARG A 686 -1.99 -33.82 -12.83
C ARG A 686 -3.33 -33.18 -13.19
N MET A 687 -3.37 -31.86 -13.15
CA MET A 687 -4.42 -31.01 -13.73
C MET A 687 -3.90 -30.40 -15.01
N ASP A 688 -4.62 -30.59 -16.13
CA ASP A 688 -4.37 -29.91 -17.40
C ASP A 688 -5.48 -28.88 -17.62
N PHE A 689 -5.13 -27.61 -17.81
CA PHE A 689 -6.05 -26.55 -18.16
C PHE A 689 -5.85 -26.17 -19.63
N GLU A 690 -6.88 -26.36 -20.45
CA GLU A 690 -6.89 -25.99 -21.85
C GLU A 690 -7.68 -24.67 -21.99
N TYR A 691 -6.94 -23.58 -22.16
CA TYR A 691 -7.49 -22.22 -22.30
C TYR A 691 -8.08 -22.02 -23.71
N ASP A 692 -9.24 -21.37 -23.80
CA ASP A 692 -9.94 -21.18 -25.08
C ASP A 692 -9.22 -20.25 -26.06
N GLY A 693 -8.38 -19.30 -25.53
CA GLY A 693 -7.72 -18.27 -26.34
C GLY A 693 -8.69 -17.21 -26.86
N GLY A 694 -8.16 -16.28 -27.65
CA GLY A 694 -8.94 -15.20 -28.27
C GLY A 694 -9.22 -14.04 -27.32
N GLY A 695 -8.27 -13.71 -26.48
CA GLY A 695 -8.29 -12.59 -25.52
C GLY A 695 -8.20 -13.04 -24.07
N VAL A 696 -8.22 -12.08 -23.15
CA VAL A 696 -8.10 -12.31 -21.72
C VAL A 696 -9.43 -12.74 -21.07
N GLY A 697 -9.36 -13.41 -19.91
CA GLY A 697 -10.54 -13.77 -19.13
C GLY A 697 -11.47 -14.82 -19.79
N LYS A 698 -11.04 -15.47 -20.87
CA LYS A 698 -11.82 -16.52 -21.54
C LYS A 698 -11.87 -17.77 -20.66
N GLY A 699 -12.84 -18.63 -20.93
CA GLY A 699 -12.95 -19.91 -20.24
C GLY A 699 -11.90 -20.93 -20.65
N GLY A 700 -12.07 -22.16 -20.18
CA GLY A 700 -11.23 -23.30 -20.50
C GLY A 700 -11.78 -24.58 -19.94
N ASN A 701 -11.11 -25.68 -20.23
CA ASN A 701 -11.43 -27.00 -19.66
C ASN A 701 -10.33 -27.47 -18.71
N ALA A 702 -10.69 -27.76 -17.47
CA ALA A 702 -9.81 -28.38 -16.48
C ALA A 702 -10.00 -29.90 -16.51
N THR A 703 -8.95 -30.66 -16.84
CA THR A 703 -8.97 -32.13 -16.85
C THR A 703 -8.05 -32.66 -15.78
N LEU A 704 -8.58 -33.50 -14.88
CA LEU A 704 -7.84 -34.13 -13.78
C LEU A 704 -7.40 -35.54 -14.16
N TYR A 705 -6.15 -35.86 -13.84
CA TYR A 705 -5.56 -37.20 -14.02
C TYR A 705 -4.95 -37.67 -12.69
N ALA A 706 -5.10 -38.96 -12.39
CA ALA A 706 -4.36 -39.63 -11.32
C ALA A 706 -3.67 -40.87 -11.91
N ASP A 707 -2.33 -40.98 -11.72
CA ASP A 707 -1.50 -42.06 -12.24
C ASP A 707 -1.72 -42.31 -13.75
N ALA A 708 -1.71 -41.19 -14.52
CA ALA A 708 -1.95 -41.14 -15.95
C ALA A 708 -3.37 -41.51 -16.43
N ARG A 709 -4.30 -41.80 -15.53
CA ARG A 709 -5.70 -42.09 -15.86
C ARG A 709 -6.52 -40.81 -15.74
N LYS A 710 -7.35 -40.52 -16.74
CA LYS A 710 -8.32 -39.42 -16.67
C LYS A 710 -9.38 -39.72 -15.62
N GLU A 711 -9.53 -38.85 -14.65
CA GLU A 711 -10.48 -38.94 -13.55
C GLU A 711 -11.76 -38.11 -13.82
N GLY A 712 -11.62 -36.93 -14.43
CA GLY A 712 -12.76 -36.06 -14.70
C GLY A 712 -12.36 -34.84 -15.51
N GLU A 713 -13.36 -34.06 -15.84
CA GLU A 713 -13.23 -32.81 -16.59
C GLU A 713 -14.28 -31.82 -16.10
N GLN A 714 -13.89 -30.53 -15.99
CA GLN A 714 -14.77 -29.46 -15.60
C GLN A 714 -14.61 -28.29 -16.57
N ARG A 715 -15.72 -27.80 -17.10
CA ARG A 715 -15.74 -26.54 -17.84
C ARG A 715 -15.68 -25.38 -16.87
N VAL A 716 -14.74 -24.46 -17.09
CA VAL A 716 -14.63 -23.15 -16.44
C VAL A 716 -15.14 -22.13 -17.46
N SER A 717 -16.22 -21.43 -17.15
CA SER A 717 -16.90 -20.53 -18.13
C SER A 717 -16.16 -19.21 -18.34
N GLY A 718 -15.45 -18.72 -17.33
CA GLY A 718 -14.59 -17.55 -17.37
C GLY A 718 -13.42 -17.69 -16.42
N THR A 719 -12.30 -17.03 -16.73
CA THR A 719 -11.11 -17.02 -15.89
C THR A 719 -10.76 -15.61 -15.42
N ILE A 720 -10.06 -15.51 -14.30
CA ILE A 720 -9.55 -14.24 -13.78
C ILE A 720 -8.48 -13.73 -14.73
N PRO A 721 -8.63 -12.50 -15.27
CA PRO A 721 -7.75 -12.01 -16.33
C PRO A 721 -6.42 -11.45 -15.82
N TYR A 722 -6.39 -10.79 -14.61
CA TYR A 722 -5.25 -10.00 -14.15
C TYR A 722 -4.59 -10.55 -12.92
N TYR A 723 -5.23 -10.44 -11.76
CA TYR A 723 -4.73 -10.87 -10.47
C TYR A 723 -5.69 -11.84 -9.83
N PHE A 724 -5.16 -12.90 -9.23
CA PHE A 724 -5.97 -13.71 -8.32
C PHE A 724 -6.22 -12.93 -7.01
N ALA A 725 -5.17 -12.35 -6.45
CA ALA A 725 -5.22 -11.44 -5.32
C ALA A 725 -3.86 -10.74 -5.12
N PHE A 726 -3.86 -9.56 -4.50
CA PHE A 726 -2.62 -8.85 -4.12
C PHE A 726 -2.12 -9.24 -2.72
N ASP A 727 -3.01 -9.72 -1.86
CA ASP A 727 -2.76 -10.07 -0.46
C ASP A 727 -2.62 -11.58 -0.22
N GLU A 728 -2.88 -12.40 -1.23
CA GLU A 728 -2.75 -13.86 -1.23
C GLU A 728 -1.48 -14.31 -1.94
N THR A 729 -1.14 -15.60 -1.81
CA THR A 729 0.12 -16.13 -2.31
C THR A 729 -0.05 -17.43 -3.11
N PHE A 730 1.05 -17.83 -3.77
CA PHE A 730 1.24 -19.17 -4.31
C PHE A 730 2.01 -20.02 -3.30
N ASP A 731 1.44 -21.13 -2.89
CA ASP A 731 1.95 -21.97 -1.83
C ASP A 731 1.99 -23.46 -2.22
N ILE A 732 3.03 -24.15 -1.77
CA ILE A 732 3.21 -25.59 -1.99
C ILE A 732 3.00 -26.36 -0.68
N GLY A 733 2.07 -27.30 -0.71
CA GLY A 733 1.77 -28.19 0.42
C GLY A 733 0.85 -27.56 1.47
N VAL A 734 0.31 -26.39 1.21
CA VAL A 734 -0.60 -25.66 2.09
C VAL A 734 -1.32 -24.59 1.27
N ASP A 735 -2.44 -24.08 1.75
CA ASP A 735 -3.10 -22.85 1.31
C ASP A 735 -3.08 -21.87 2.49
N ARG A 736 -2.47 -20.69 2.28
CA ARG A 736 -2.28 -19.71 3.34
C ARG A 736 -3.23 -18.55 3.17
N ALA A 737 -3.38 -17.76 4.25
CA ALA A 737 -4.35 -16.68 4.35
C ALA A 737 -5.78 -17.20 4.16
N SER A 738 -6.57 -16.71 3.20
CA SER A 738 -7.93 -17.20 3.01
C SER A 738 -7.99 -18.43 2.09
N PRO A 739 -8.89 -19.40 2.33
CA PRO A 739 -8.91 -20.62 1.54
C PRO A 739 -9.56 -20.39 0.17
N VAL A 740 -9.01 -21.03 -0.88
CA VAL A 740 -9.58 -20.98 -2.24
C VAL A 740 -10.99 -21.61 -2.27
N THR A 741 -11.28 -22.56 -1.40
CA THR A 741 -12.53 -23.30 -1.36
C THR A 741 -12.93 -23.67 0.07
N ASP A 742 -14.22 -23.81 0.32
CA ASP A 742 -14.77 -24.24 1.61
C ASP A 742 -14.60 -25.75 1.91
N ASP A 743 -13.87 -26.51 1.07
CA ASP A 743 -13.57 -27.93 1.33
C ASP A 743 -12.47 -28.11 2.41
N TYR A 744 -11.79 -27.05 2.83
CA TYR A 744 -10.80 -27.06 3.90
C TYR A 744 -10.77 -25.70 4.63
N GLU A 745 -10.30 -25.74 5.89
CA GLU A 745 -10.22 -24.56 6.75
C GLU A 745 -9.03 -23.65 6.37
N PRO A 746 -9.06 -22.35 6.70
CA PRO A 746 -7.95 -21.43 6.44
C PRO A 746 -6.67 -21.78 7.20
N VAL A 747 -6.78 -22.51 8.29
CA VAL A 747 -5.66 -23.00 9.11
C VAL A 747 -5.62 -24.52 9.11
N ASN A 748 -4.42 -25.11 9.31
CA ASN A 748 -4.22 -26.55 9.40
C ASN A 748 -4.62 -27.34 8.13
N ASN A 749 -4.64 -26.71 6.96
CA ASN A 749 -4.98 -27.32 5.68
C ASN A 749 -3.78 -27.97 4.96
N GLY A 750 -2.61 -27.98 5.58
CA GLY A 750 -1.40 -28.55 4.99
C GLY A 750 -1.54 -30.04 4.68
N TYR A 751 -0.90 -30.49 3.58
CA TYR A 751 -0.95 -31.90 3.18
C TYR A 751 -0.37 -32.82 4.26
N GLY A 752 -1.18 -33.73 4.75
CA GLY A 752 -0.85 -34.66 5.87
C GLY A 752 0.08 -35.84 5.50
N GLY A 753 0.38 -36.04 4.21
CA GLY A 753 1.34 -37.01 3.70
C GLY A 753 2.69 -36.41 3.34
N ARG A 754 3.48 -37.10 2.54
CA ARG A 754 4.76 -36.59 2.04
C ARG A 754 4.60 -36.06 0.61
N LEU A 755 4.65 -34.73 0.45
CA LEU A 755 4.73 -34.10 -0.86
C LEU A 755 6.19 -34.11 -1.35
N GLN A 756 6.44 -34.65 -2.55
CA GLN A 756 7.77 -34.75 -3.14
C GLN A 756 8.09 -33.54 -4.03
N SER A 757 7.16 -33.19 -4.93
CA SER A 757 7.31 -32.06 -5.83
C SER A 757 5.98 -31.62 -6.42
N VAL A 758 5.91 -30.35 -6.82
CA VAL A 758 4.88 -29.80 -7.68
C VAL A 758 5.56 -29.16 -8.88
N ARG A 759 5.13 -29.53 -10.09
CA ARG A 759 5.62 -28.96 -11.33
C ARG A 759 4.50 -28.20 -12.04
N VAL A 760 4.81 -26.97 -12.43
CA VAL A 760 3.94 -26.14 -13.27
C VAL A 760 4.57 -26.05 -14.66
N ASP A 761 3.84 -26.47 -15.69
CA ASP A 761 4.24 -26.40 -17.10
C ASP A 761 3.32 -25.41 -17.84
N LEU A 762 3.91 -24.42 -18.51
CA LEU A 762 3.21 -23.34 -19.19
C LEU A 762 3.23 -23.60 -20.70
N SER A 763 2.07 -23.59 -21.34
CA SER A 763 1.91 -23.82 -22.78
C SER A 763 1.49 -22.54 -23.50
N GLY A 764 2.09 -22.29 -24.69
CA GLY A 764 1.81 -21.08 -25.46
C GLY A 764 2.35 -19.80 -24.82
N ASP A 765 2.08 -18.66 -25.41
CA ASP A 765 2.31 -17.34 -24.83
C ASP A 765 1.05 -16.91 -24.07
N VAL A 766 1.21 -15.92 -23.18
CA VAL A 766 0.06 -15.29 -22.51
C VAL A 766 -0.74 -14.57 -23.57
N ASP A 767 -2.06 -14.81 -23.62
CA ASP A 767 -2.93 -14.01 -24.46
C ASP A 767 -3.10 -12.65 -23.80
N SER A 768 -2.63 -11.60 -24.48
CA SER A 768 -2.63 -10.21 -23.98
C SER A 768 -3.52 -9.31 -24.86
N ASP A 769 -4.32 -9.88 -25.75
CA ASP A 769 -5.13 -9.09 -26.66
C ASP A 769 -6.33 -8.46 -25.93
N TRP A 770 -6.15 -7.19 -25.59
CA TRP A 770 -7.15 -6.32 -24.97
C TRP A 770 -7.96 -5.52 -25.98
N GLN A 771 -7.52 -5.46 -27.24
CA GLN A 771 -8.10 -4.55 -28.24
C GLN A 771 -9.43 -5.09 -28.78
N ASP A 772 -9.81 -6.30 -28.39
CA ASP A 772 -11.14 -6.81 -28.70
C ASP A 772 -12.17 -6.21 -27.71
N SER A 773 -12.75 -5.06 -28.08
CA SER A 773 -13.86 -4.41 -27.36
C SER A 773 -15.04 -5.37 -27.08
N ASP A 774 -15.23 -6.38 -27.93
CA ASP A 774 -16.20 -7.46 -27.72
C ASP A 774 -15.84 -8.38 -26.53
N ALA A 775 -14.60 -8.44 -26.11
CA ALA A 775 -14.22 -9.26 -24.95
C ALA A 775 -14.70 -8.63 -23.63
N ARG A 776 -14.59 -7.31 -23.51
CA ARG A 776 -15.12 -6.56 -22.35
C ARG A 776 -16.65 -6.59 -22.33
N GLU A 777 -17.29 -6.42 -23.46
CA GLU A 777 -18.76 -6.42 -23.58
C GLU A 777 -19.35 -7.81 -23.34
N ARG A 778 -18.68 -8.88 -23.80
CA ARG A 778 -19.08 -10.26 -23.50
C ARG A 778 -18.85 -10.66 -22.06
N PHE A 779 -17.80 -10.16 -21.43
CA PHE A 779 -17.53 -10.36 -20.02
C PHE A 779 -18.60 -9.67 -19.13
N ARG A 780 -19.03 -8.48 -19.54
CA ARG A 780 -20.13 -7.73 -18.93
C ARG A 780 -21.48 -8.43 -19.11
N THR A 781 -21.83 -8.89 -20.34
CA THR A 781 -23.10 -9.53 -20.68
C THR A 781 -23.22 -11.00 -20.23
N ALA A 782 -22.14 -11.66 -19.89
CA ALA A 782 -22.22 -13.03 -19.36
C ALA A 782 -22.65 -13.08 -17.87
N HIS A 783 -22.75 -11.91 -17.21
CA HIS A 783 -23.01 -11.78 -15.77
C HIS A 783 -24.20 -10.85 -15.46
N GLU A 784 -24.93 -10.35 -16.50
CA GLU A 784 -26.30 -9.84 -16.40
C GLU A 784 -27.30 -11.03 -16.43
#